data_294ad07002cb66c73058d761f6aa74ec
#
_entry.id   294ad07002cb66c73058d761f6aa74ec
#
_cell.length_a   1.000
_cell.length_b   1.000
_cell.length_c   1.000
_cell.angle_alpha   90.00
_cell.angle_beta   90.00
_cell.angle_gamma   90.00
#
_symmetry.space_group_name_H-M   'P 1'
#
loop_
_entity.id
_entity.type
_entity.pdbx_description
1 polymer ?
#
loop_
_entity_poly.entity_id
_entity_poly.type
_entity_poly.pdbx_seq_one_letter_code
_entity_poly.pdbx_strand_id
1 'polypeptide(L)'
;MTKTFRLFGRGRRSVFAVTVLAAAVALVGCSGRAGKSVAPSVPTTYGRVDLARLLHADREPGQWFAGGRDNSGGYYSPLSQINDRNVSGLGFAWAYQTHTSRGLEMTPVVVDGVMYASGNWGAVYALNAVTGAPIWTFDPQKQGGGGGSGQAARYACCDVVNRGVAVRDGKVFVASLDGRLFALDARTGKPVWRVDTIVDHSLPYTVSGAPQLTRDLVVIGNAGADIGVGGVRGYVSAYDLATGRMRWRFYTVPKPGEAQQTPEMSAAAKTWDPKRDPRFQGGGTVWDGMAYDADLNLVYLGVGNSSPYNGHDRSPSGGDNLYLSSIVAVNAKTGRLAWHYQTTPGDNWDYGATQKMILADLPIGGRVRKVIMQAPKNGYFYVLDRETGKPISIQPYTYLNWSKGLDRNFRPIFSGDADYSKGPKLIYPFWGGGHDWQPMSYDPRTKLVYIPVLESPMIMIDLKRNRAAVDHIDGLFGTSILVPDKDYRPDDWRPLFGKLPKGPAVNKGTGKETVRAVLKAWDPIARKTIWSRQSSADYTLFDGGVMSTAGNLVFQGQADGKLQVYAADTGRLLKTIETGSGIMAAPCAYMVDGVQYVAVMAGYGGAMVGSPFPPNSAAAKYQNTGRILVFKLDGAAETPKPPLRRLQPFQKPPLQAASPEQIAEGAKLYASNCGRCHHFGVAVAPDLRRFGDGTDDPATFRRVVLDGLMAKGGMGAFRDTLTSGDVDAIRAYVVDEARKAYRDQGERAKAAS
;
A
#
# COMPACT_ATOMS: atom_id res chain seq x y z
N MET A 1 0.77 -3.52 -66.92
CA MET A 1 0.73 -2.35 -67.81
C MET A 1 1.55 -1.24 -67.22
N THR A 2 2.64 -1.02 -67.86
CA THR A 2 3.71 -0.06 -67.84
C THR A 2 3.22 1.41 -67.81
N LYS A 3 3.88 2.29 -67.04
CA LYS A 3 4.46 3.50 -67.60
C LYS A 3 5.33 4.28 -66.58
N THR A 4 6.59 4.26 -66.92
CA THR A 4 7.74 5.06 -66.50
C THR A 4 7.57 6.52 -66.95
N PHE A 5 8.06 7.51 -66.16
CA PHE A 5 8.61 8.74 -66.71
C PHE A 5 9.81 9.22 -65.88
N ARG A 6 10.98 9.33 -66.55
CA ARG A 6 12.18 10.07 -66.12
C ARG A 6 12.13 11.47 -66.77
N LEU A 7 12.76 12.44 -66.09
CA LEU A 7 13.57 13.50 -66.75
C LEU A 7 14.28 14.35 -65.70
N PHE A 8 15.51 14.28 -65.63
CA PHE A 8 16.68 15.17 -65.80
C PHE A 8 16.55 16.65 -65.50
N GLY A 9 17.50 17.21 -64.68
CA GLY A 9 17.88 18.59 -64.61
C GLY A 9 19.17 18.78 -63.80
N ARG A 10 20.29 18.98 -64.51
CA ARG A 10 21.62 19.34 -63.97
C ARG A 10 21.65 20.86 -63.68
N GLY A 11 22.41 21.31 -62.63
CA GLY A 11 22.77 22.72 -62.49
C GLY A 11 23.67 23.05 -61.28
N ARG A 12 24.95 23.09 -61.58
CA ARG A 12 26.04 23.98 -61.09
C ARG A 12 26.38 24.12 -59.60
N ARG A 13 27.63 23.75 -59.30
CA ARG A 13 28.47 24.06 -58.13
C ARG A 13 28.79 25.55 -58.08
N SER A 14 28.75 26.16 -56.87
CA SER A 14 29.49 27.37 -56.52
C SER A 14 30.18 27.16 -55.19
N VAL A 15 31.51 27.22 -55.21
CA VAL A 15 32.42 27.20 -54.09
C VAL A 15 32.52 28.61 -53.54
N PHE A 16 32.22 28.86 -52.27
CA PHE A 16 32.61 30.07 -51.56
C PHE A 16 33.59 29.68 -50.45
N ALA A 17 34.84 30.13 -50.65
CA ALA A 17 35.88 30.11 -49.63
C ALA A 17 35.65 31.29 -48.66
N VAL A 18 35.51 31.02 -47.36
CA VAL A 18 35.50 32.02 -46.29
C VAL A 18 36.80 31.90 -45.54
N THR A 19 37.61 32.95 -45.64
CA THR A 19 38.88 33.14 -44.91
C THR A 19 38.55 33.53 -43.46
N VAL A 20 39.00 32.73 -42.48
CA VAL A 20 38.87 33.04 -41.05
C VAL A 20 40.13 33.74 -40.58
N LEU A 21 39.97 35.01 -40.18
CA LEU A 21 41.01 35.82 -39.51
C LEU A 21 41.06 35.42 -38.03
N ALA A 22 42.17 34.91 -37.56
CA ALA A 22 42.41 34.61 -36.16
C ALA A 22 42.83 35.88 -35.40
N ALA A 23 41.99 36.35 -34.48
CA ALA A 23 42.36 37.32 -33.47
C ALA A 23 42.73 36.62 -32.16
N ALA A 24 43.98 36.66 -31.76
CA ALA A 24 44.47 36.18 -30.48
C ALA A 24 44.14 37.20 -29.39
N VAL A 25 43.24 36.85 -28.45
CA VAL A 25 43.04 37.59 -27.21
C VAL A 25 43.66 36.77 -26.08
N ALA A 26 44.73 37.29 -25.48
CA ALA A 26 45.36 36.76 -24.30
C ALA A 26 44.43 37.00 -23.07
N LEU A 27 43.87 35.95 -22.48
CA LEU A 27 43.16 35.97 -21.20
C LEU A 27 44.07 35.39 -20.15
N VAL A 28 44.38 36.25 -19.18
CA VAL A 28 45.10 35.94 -17.95
C VAL A 28 44.33 34.89 -17.15
N GLY A 29 45.02 33.81 -16.75
CA GLY A 29 44.39 32.67 -16.03
C GLY A 29 44.02 32.99 -14.59
N CYS A 30 42.76 32.75 -14.28
CA CYS A 30 42.36 32.37 -12.90
C CYS A 30 42.23 30.85 -12.86
N SER A 31 43.15 30.19 -12.18
CA SER A 31 43.15 28.75 -11.95
C SER A 31 42.07 28.38 -10.91
N GLY A 32 40.80 28.31 -11.37
CA GLY A 32 39.75 27.60 -10.65
C GLY A 32 39.96 26.11 -10.90
N ARG A 33 40.16 25.32 -9.86
CA ARG A 33 40.11 23.86 -9.94
C ARG A 33 38.73 23.41 -10.50
N ALA A 34 38.68 23.19 -11.78
CA ALA A 34 37.56 22.47 -12.38
C ALA A 34 37.55 21.05 -11.82
N GLY A 35 36.63 20.77 -10.92
CA GLY A 35 36.37 19.41 -10.49
C GLY A 35 36.09 18.57 -11.74
N LYS A 36 36.87 17.50 -11.95
CA LYS A 36 36.62 16.52 -13.02
C LYS A 36 35.17 16.00 -12.82
N SER A 37 34.29 16.35 -13.71
CA SER A 37 32.97 15.65 -13.81
C SER A 37 33.28 14.22 -14.22
N VAL A 38 33.34 13.34 -13.22
CA VAL A 38 33.38 11.89 -13.49
C VAL A 38 32.06 11.55 -14.16
N ALA A 39 32.09 11.06 -15.37
CA ALA A 39 30.89 10.53 -16.02
C ALA A 39 30.29 9.46 -15.11
N PRO A 40 28.96 9.48 -14.88
CA PRO A 40 28.33 8.50 -13.98
C PRO A 40 28.67 7.09 -14.44
N SER A 41 29.14 6.27 -13.49
CA SER A 41 29.55 4.89 -13.79
C SER A 41 28.34 4.11 -14.34
N VAL A 42 28.56 3.43 -15.47
CA VAL A 42 27.56 2.48 -16.00
C VAL A 42 27.59 1.26 -15.09
N PRO A 43 26.46 0.79 -14.56
CA PRO A 43 26.43 -0.43 -13.76
C PRO A 43 27.06 -1.59 -14.52
N THR A 44 27.98 -2.29 -13.90
CA THR A 44 28.67 -3.45 -14.51
C THR A 44 28.10 -4.78 -14.03
N THR A 45 27.37 -4.75 -12.92
CA THR A 45 26.72 -5.92 -12.31
C THR A 45 25.23 -5.65 -12.13
N TYR A 46 24.42 -6.71 -12.25
CA TYR A 46 22.97 -6.61 -12.22
C TYR A 46 22.40 -7.68 -11.28
N GLY A 47 21.85 -7.23 -10.13
CA GLY A 47 21.15 -8.10 -9.19
C GLY A 47 22.01 -9.21 -8.58
N ARG A 48 23.31 -9.07 -8.48
CA ARG A 48 24.22 -10.04 -7.84
C ARG A 48 24.12 -9.99 -6.32
N VAL A 49 22.95 -10.25 -5.79
CA VAL A 49 22.71 -10.40 -4.36
C VAL A 49 22.74 -11.90 -4.06
N ASP A 50 23.82 -12.42 -3.58
CA ASP A 50 23.89 -13.78 -3.04
C ASP A 50 23.45 -13.81 -1.56
N LEU A 51 23.36 -15.02 -1.01
CA LEU A 51 22.96 -15.18 0.39
C LEU A 51 23.97 -14.52 1.36
N ALA A 52 25.27 -14.59 1.05
CA ALA A 52 26.29 -14.04 1.93
C ALA A 52 26.21 -12.52 2.01
N ARG A 53 26.00 -11.82 0.88
CA ARG A 53 25.79 -10.37 0.86
C ARG A 53 24.55 -9.97 1.65
N LEU A 54 23.47 -10.71 1.52
CA LEU A 54 22.22 -10.41 2.22
C LEU A 54 22.35 -10.65 3.74
N LEU A 55 23.05 -11.70 4.16
CA LEU A 55 23.29 -12.00 5.58
C LEU A 55 24.29 -11.04 6.24
N HIS A 56 25.20 -10.48 5.45
CA HIS A 56 26.22 -9.52 5.89
C HIS A 56 26.02 -8.13 5.29
N ALA A 57 24.76 -7.70 5.18
CA ALA A 57 24.39 -6.40 4.63
C ALA A 57 25.03 -5.21 5.38
N ASP A 58 25.45 -5.42 6.65
CA ASP A 58 26.23 -4.49 7.45
C ASP A 58 27.59 -4.15 6.84
N ARG A 59 28.22 -5.07 6.09
CA ARG A 59 29.50 -4.87 5.40
C ARG A 59 29.38 -4.02 4.14
N GLU A 60 28.18 -3.81 3.64
CA GLU A 60 27.87 -3.02 2.45
C GLU A 60 26.83 -1.92 2.76
N PRO A 61 27.20 -0.92 3.57
CA PRO A 61 26.27 0.10 4.08
C PRO A 61 25.61 0.92 2.97
N GLY A 62 26.24 1.01 1.80
CA GLY A 62 25.72 1.73 0.62
C GLY A 62 24.64 1.00 -0.16
N GLN A 63 24.35 -0.25 0.15
CA GLN A 63 23.35 -1.06 -0.57
C GLN A 63 22.02 -1.09 0.19
N TRP A 64 20.93 -1.23 -0.58
CA TRP A 64 19.58 -1.45 -0.09
C TRP A 64 19.02 -2.73 -0.70
N PHE A 65 19.32 -3.88 -0.10
CA PHE A 65 19.15 -5.22 -0.70
C PHE A 65 17.73 -5.73 -0.77
N ALA A 66 16.83 -5.26 0.09
CA ALA A 66 15.44 -5.70 0.20
C ALA A 66 14.53 -4.53 0.58
N GLY A 67 13.23 -4.70 0.60
CA GLY A 67 12.27 -3.65 0.99
C GLY A 67 12.65 -2.93 2.27
N GLY A 68 12.95 -3.66 3.34
CA GLY A 68 13.41 -3.14 4.64
C GLY A 68 14.92 -2.97 4.78
N ARG A 69 15.65 -2.86 3.70
CA ARG A 69 17.10 -2.84 3.50
C ARG A 69 17.72 -4.25 3.49
N ASP A 70 17.41 -5.07 4.46
CA ASP A 70 17.92 -6.44 4.63
C ASP A 70 16.83 -7.34 5.25
N ASN A 71 17.19 -8.54 5.68
CA ASN A 71 16.25 -9.50 6.28
C ASN A 71 15.69 -9.07 7.63
N SER A 72 16.30 -8.08 8.31
CA SER A 72 15.77 -7.59 9.59
C SER A 72 14.45 -6.83 9.44
N GLY A 73 14.18 -6.29 8.24
CA GLY A 73 13.01 -5.45 8.00
C GLY A 73 13.05 -4.11 8.74
N GLY A 74 14.25 -3.67 9.14
CA GLY A 74 14.44 -2.53 10.03
C GLY A 74 14.24 -1.16 9.40
N TYR A 75 14.21 -1.04 8.08
CA TYR A 75 14.13 0.24 7.36
C TYR A 75 15.12 1.27 7.89
N TYR A 76 16.30 0.81 8.27
CA TYR A 76 17.40 1.58 8.81
C TYR A 76 18.57 1.62 7.84
N SER A 77 19.12 2.83 7.60
CA SER A 77 20.36 3.02 6.83
C SER A 77 21.53 3.32 7.76
N PRO A 78 22.64 2.56 7.66
CA PRO A 78 23.87 2.87 8.42
C PRO A 78 24.64 4.06 7.83
N LEU A 79 24.18 4.69 6.76
CA LEU A 79 24.78 5.85 6.15
C LEU A 79 24.58 7.11 6.99
N SER A 80 25.60 7.97 7.09
CA SER A 80 25.62 9.20 7.89
C SER A 80 26.20 10.42 7.16
N GLN A 81 26.47 10.31 5.85
CA GLN A 81 26.94 11.47 5.07
C GLN A 81 25.88 12.57 5.10
N ILE A 82 24.58 12.20 4.96
CA ILE A 82 23.45 13.08 5.22
C ILE A 82 23.09 12.91 6.71
N ASN A 83 23.13 14.01 7.47
CA ASN A 83 22.94 13.99 8.92
C ASN A 83 22.19 15.24 9.42
N ASP A 84 21.90 15.30 10.72
CA ASP A 84 21.12 16.36 11.36
C ASP A 84 21.76 17.77 11.29
N ARG A 85 23.05 17.87 10.98
CA ARG A 85 23.77 19.15 10.84
C ARG A 85 23.76 19.68 9.41
N ASN A 86 23.67 18.81 8.39
CA ASN A 86 23.77 19.20 6.98
C ASN A 86 22.51 18.91 6.14
N VAL A 87 21.49 18.28 6.71
CA VAL A 87 20.25 17.92 5.99
C VAL A 87 19.51 19.14 5.42
N SER A 88 19.76 20.34 5.89
CA SER A 88 19.27 21.59 5.29
C SER A 88 19.71 21.75 3.83
N GLY A 89 20.90 21.21 3.46
CA GLY A 89 21.43 21.16 2.09
C GLY A 89 20.91 20.01 1.22
N LEU A 90 20.04 19.15 1.75
CA LEU A 90 19.43 18.07 0.94
C LEU A 90 18.54 18.66 -0.14
N GLY A 91 18.78 18.32 -1.41
CA GLY A 91 18.05 18.84 -2.55
C GLY A 91 17.73 17.76 -3.59
N PHE A 92 16.95 18.13 -4.59
CA PHE A 92 16.49 17.25 -5.67
C PHE A 92 17.67 16.84 -6.58
N ALA A 93 17.76 15.52 -6.87
CA ALA A 93 18.74 14.97 -7.79
C ALA A 93 18.12 14.61 -9.14
N TRP A 94 17.08 13.75 -9.13
CA TRP A 94 16.38 13.33 -10.34
C TRP A 94 15.00 12.72 -10.01
N ALA A 95 14.16 12.61 -11.03
CA ALA A 95 12.89 11.90 -10.95
C ALA A 95 12.68 10.99 -12.17
N TYR A 96 12.00 9.88 -11.94
CA TYR A 96 11.49 9.00 -12.99
C TYR A 96 9.96 8.93 -12.90
N GLN A 97 9.26 9.10 -14.03
CA GLN A 97 7.80 8.99 -14.11
C GLN A 97 7.40 7.54 -14.37
N THR A 98 6.53 6.99 -13.54
CA THR A 98 6.02 5.62 -13.68
C THR A 98 4.78 5.54 -14.57
N HIS A 99 4.32 6.69 -15.10
CA HIS A 99 3.15 6.81 -15.98
C HIS A 99 1.85 6.25 -15.39
N THR A 100 1.70 6.32 -14.07
CA THR A 100 0.45 5.97 -13.36
C THR A 100 -0.14 7.21 -12.67
N SER A 101 -1.46 7.21 -12.47
CA SER A 101 -2.18 8.16 -11.62
C SER A 101 -2.64 7.55 -10.30
N ARG A 102 -2.10 6.37 -9.94
CA ARG A 102 -2.51 5.57 -8.78
C ARG A 102 -1.47 5.58 -7.67
N GLY A 103 -1.82 5.02 -6.51
CA GLY A 103 -0.92 4.90 -5.36
C GLY A 103 0.31 4.04 -5.64
N LEU A 104 1.46 4.46 -5.10
CA LEU A 104 2.72 3.73 -5.13
C LEU A 104 3.16 3.42 -3.69
N GLU A 105 3.33 2.13 -3.37
CA GLU A 105 3.49 1.66 -1.99
C GLU A 105 4.86 0.99 -1.73
N MET A 106 5.67 0.78 -2.75
CA MET A 106 6.94 0.07 -2.68
C MET A 106 8.09 0.97 -2.19
N THR A 107 9.03 0.37 -1.44
CA THR A 107 10.38 0.93 -1.22
C THR A 107 11.35 0.33 -2.23
N PRO A 108 12.08 1.13 -3.05
CA PRO A 108 13.01 0.61 -4.05
C PRO A 108 14.15 -0.22 -3.46
N VAL A 109 14.58 -1.25 -4.19
CA VAL A 109 15.81 -2.02 -3.94
C VAL A 109 16.92 -1.40 -4.77
N VAL A 110 18.08 -1.10 -4.15
CA VAL A 110 19.21 -0.50 -4.85
C VAL A 110 20.45 -1.30 -4.59
N VAL A 111 21.03 -1.88 -5.64
CA VAL A 111 22.20 -2.75 -5.57
C VAL A 111 23.15 -2.45 -6.74
N ASP A 112 24.41 -2.23 -6.41
CA ASP A 112 25.50 -2.02 -7.39
C ASP A 112 25.19 -0.94 -8.43
N GLY A 113 24.57 0.17 -7.99
CA GLY A 113 24.20 1.29 -8.85
C GLY A 113 22.95 1.08 -9.71
N VAL A 114 22.22 -0.04 -9.53
CA VAL A 114 20.91 -0.29 -10.17
C VAL A 114 19.80 -0.20 -9.15
N MET A 115 18.78 0.60 -9.46
CA MET A 115 17.54 0.68 -8.70
C MET A 115 16.48 -0.20 -9.36
N TYR A 116 15.90 -1.12 -8.59
CA TYR A 116 14.76 -1.95 -8.98
C TYR A 116 13.53 -1.49 -8.20
N ALA A 117 12.50 -1.09 -8.92
CA ALA A 117 11.24 -0.66 -8.33
C ALA A 117 10.06 -1.34 -9.01
N SER A 118 8.98 -1.58 -8.27
CA SER A 118 7.70 -2.01 -8.85
C SER A 118 6.65 -0.91 -8.74
N GLY A 119 5.72 -0.94 -9.67
CA GLY A 119 4.55 -0.07 -9.70
C GLY A 119 3.26 -0.88 -9.76
N ASN A 120 2.19 -0.20 -10.08
CA ASN A 120 0.87 -0.79 -10.20
C ASN A 120 0.86 -2.01 -11.11
N TRP A 121 -0.01 -2.99 -10.83
CA TRP A 121 -0.16 -4.26 -11.56
C TRP A 121 1.02 -5.24 -11.41
N GLY A 122 2.13 -4.82 -10.76
CA GLY A 122 3.40 -5.54 -10.73
C GLY A 122 4.34 -5.16 -11.88
N ALA A 123 4.14 -4.00 -12.49
CA ALA A 123 5.14 -3.43 -13.41
C ALA A 123 6.48 -3.23 -12.71
N VAL A 124 7.60 -3.47 -13.39
CA VAL A 124 8.95 -3.32 -12.82
C VAL A 124 9.78 -2.36 -13.65
N TYR A 125 10.54 -1.55 -12.95
CA TYR A 125 11.48 -0.57 -13.51
C TYR A 125 12.88 -0.86 -12.98
N ALA A 126 13.85 -1.04 -13.87
CA ALA A 126 15.27 -1.03 -13.53
C ALA A 126 15.88 0.27 -14.05
N LEU A 127 16.47 1.04 -13.14
CA LEU A 127 16.98 2.38 -13.43
C LEU A 127 18.45 2.48 -12.99
N ASN A 128 19.21 3.32 -13.68
CA ASN A 128 20.48 3.77 -13.17
C ASN A 128 20.25 4.61 -11.90
N ALA A 129 20.81 4.19 -10.76
CA ALA A 129 20.53 4.80 -9.47
C ALA A 129 21.10 6.22 -9.31
N VAL A 130 22.05 6.63 -10.17
CA VAL A 130 22.67 7.97 -10.16
C VAL A 130 21.88 8.96 -11.00
N THR A 131 21.36 8.52 -12.16
CA THR A 131 20.77 9.40 -13.17
C THR A 131 19.27 9.27 -13.35
N GLY A 132 18.67 8.16 -12.85
CA GLY A 132 17.26 7.82 -13.10
C GLY A 132 16.99 7.32 -14.53
N ALA A 133 18.02 7.17 -15.38
CA ALA A 133 17.84 6.67 -16.74
C ALA A 133 17.33 5.21 -16.71
N PRO A 134 16.30 4.88 -17.49
CA PRO A 134 15.78 3.52 -17.53
C PRO A 134 16.77 2.59 -18.22
N ILE A 135 17.03 1.42 -17.59
CA ILE A 135 17.80 0.32 -18.15
C ILE A 135 16.84 -0.61 -18.88
N TRP A 136 15.76 -1.00 -18.21
CA TRP A 136 14.64 -1.73 -18.79
C TRP A 136 13.35 -1.53 -17.96
N THR A 137 12.23 -1.85 -18.59
CA THR A 137 10.92 -1.89 -17.94
C THR A 137 10.22 -3.20 -18.27
N PHE A 138 9.44 -3.73 -17.33
CA PHE A 138 8.63 -4.93 -17.49
C PHE A 138 7.18 -4.62 -17.15
N ASP A 139 6.26 -5.07 -18.00
CA ASP A 139 4.82 -4.91 -17.79
C ASP A 139 4.15 -6.29 -17.86
N PRO A 140 3.66 -6.84 -16.73
CA PRO A 140 3.01 -8.14 -16.70
C PRO A 140 1.70 -8.20 -17.51
N GLN A 141 1.03 -7.06 -17.75
CA GLN A 141 -0.17 -7.03 -18.59
C GLN A 141 0.12 -7.36 -20.06
N LYS A 142 1.36 -7.16 -20.50
CA LYS A 142 1.82 -7.50 -21.86
C LYS A 142 2.27 -8.96 -21.98
N GLN A 143 2.33 -9.70 -20.88
CA GLN A 143 2.77 -11.09 -20.85
C GLN A 143 1.58 -12.02 -20.90
N GLY A 144 1.08 -12.45 -21.96
CA GLY A 144 -0.11 -13.32 -22.10
C GLY A 144 -0.27 -14.41 -21.01
N GLY A 145 -1.48 -14.93 -20.84
CA GLY A 145 -1.84 -15.94 -19.84
C GLY A 145 -2.16 -15.37 -18.45
N GLY A 146 -3.16 -15.91 -17.80
CA GLY A 146 -3.78 -15.44 -16.57
C GLY A 146 -5.21 -14.99 -16.83
N GLY A 147 -6.07 -15.01 -15.82
CA GLY A 147 -7.49 -14.63 -15.90
C GLY A 147 -7.77 -13.15 -16.22
N GLY A 148 -6.75 -12.41 -16.72
CA GLY A 148 -6.81 -11.00 -17.05
C GLY A 148 -6.63 -10.11 -15.81
N SER A 149 -5.53 -9.36 -15.80
CA SER A 149 -5.22 -8.44 -14.69
C SER A 149 -6.32 -7.38 -14.48
N GLY A 150 -7.05 -7.02 -15.54
CA GLY A 150 -8.20 -6.11 -15.45
C GLY A 150 -9.35 -6.66 -14.61
N GLN A 151 -9.66 -7.96 -14.70
CA GLN A 151 -10.67 -8.59 -13.86
C GLN A 151 -10.20 -8.71 -12.39
N ALA A 152 -8.91 -8.99 -12.17
CA ALA A 152 -8.33 -9.03 -10.82
C ALA A 152 -8.46 -7.69 -10.09
N ALA A 153 -8.40 -6.55 -10.81
CA ALA A 153 -8.57 -5.23 -10.21
C ALA A 153 -9.93 -5.04 -9.53
N ARG A 154 -10.99 -5.69 -10.06
CA ARG A 154 -12.33 -5.67 -9.45
C ARG A 154 -12.33 -6.26 -8.04
N TYR A 155 -11.46 -7.23 -7.79
CA TYR A 155 -11.35 -7.96 -6.53
C TYR A 155 -10.28 -7.38 -5.58
N ALA A 156 -9.49 -6.42 -6.03
CA ALA A 156 -8.50 -5.76 -5.21
C ALA A 156 -9.16 -4.73 -4.28
N CYS A 157 -9.08 -4.93 -2.95
CA CYS A 157 -9.65 -3.99 -1.98
C CYS A 157 -9.04 -2.60 -2.10
N CYS A 158 -7.74 -2.56 -2.38
CA CYS A 158 -6.89 -1.41 -2.17
C CYS A 158 -6.22 -0.97 -3.48
N ASP A 159 -6.99 -0.96 -4.58
CA ASP A 159 -6.49 -0.65 -5.92
C ASP A 159 -5.46 -1.70 -6.41
N VAL A 160 -4.82 -1.40 -7.49
CA VAL A 160 -3.88 -2.28 -8.21
C VAL A 160 -2.43 -2.12 -7.73
N VAL A 161 -2.26 -1.91 -6.43
CA VAL A 161 -0.94 -1.67 -5.81
C VAL A 161 -0.02 -2.89 -5.87
N ASN A 162 1.28 -2.63 -5.82
CA ASN A 162 2.31 -3.64 -5.61
C ASN A 162 3.32 -3.12 -4.59
N ARG A 163 3.66 -3.97 -3.59
CA ARG A 163 4.47 -3.57 -2.43
C ARG A 163 5.94 -3.93 -2.54
N GLY A 164 6.37 -4.52 -3.66
CA GLY A 164 7.81 -4.66 -3.86
C GLY A 164 8.27 -5.78 -4.77
N VAL A 165 9.55 -5.70 -5.06
CA VAL A 165 10.33 -6.75 -5.71
C VAL A 165 11.33 -7.35 -4.71
N ALA A 166 11.81 -8.54 -5.01
CA ALA A 166 12.98 -9.12 -4.34
C ALA A 166 14.08 -9.40 -5.37
N VAL A 167 15.34 -9.23 -4.99
CA VAL A 167 16.47 -9.36 -5.90
C VAL A 167 17.43 -10.43 -5.37
N ARG A 168 17.78 -11.41 -6.19
CA ARG A 168 18.68 -12.51 -5.83
C ARG A 168 19.28 -13.19 -7.03
N ASP A 169 20.59 -13.50 -6.97
CA ASP A 169 21.33 -14.32 -7.94
C ASP A 169 21.06 -13.93 -9.40
N GLY A 170 21.13 -12.62 -9.70
CA GLY A 170 20.90 -12.08 -11.04
C GLY A 170 19.44 -12.10 -11.49
N LYS A 171 18.48 -12.27 -10.56
CA LYS A 171 17.04 -12.26 -10.84
C LYS A 171 16.29 -11.23 -10.01
N VAL A 172 15.23 -10.71 -10.59
CA VAL A 172 14.23 -9.86 -9.92
C VAL A 172 12.92 -10.64 -9.85
N PHE A 173 12.40 -10.83 -8.64
CA PHE A 173 11.14 -11.54 -8.41
C PHE A 173 10.04 -10.53 -8.15
N VAL A 174 8.91 -10.70 -8.84
CA VAL A 174 7.73 -9.85 -8.70
C VAL A 174 6.46 -10.66 -8.88
N ALA A 175 5.43 -10.36 -8.10
CA ALA A 175 4.10 -10.91 -8.32
C ALA A 175 3.21 -9.87 -9.00
N SER A 176 2.43 -10.28 -10.00
CA SER A 176 1.39 -9.43 -10.58
C SER A 176 0.08 -9.56 -9.80
N LEU A 177 -0.79 -8.56 -9.94
CA LEU A 177 -2.08 -8.52 -9.22
C LEU A 177 -2.94 -9.77 -9.43
N ASP A 178 -2.90 -10.35 -10.62
CA ASP A 178 -3.62 -11.58 -11.01
C ASP A 178 -2.93 -12.88 -10.56
N GLY A 179 -1.93 -12.79 -9.69
CA GLY A 179 -1.30 -13.92 -9.03
C GLY A 179 -0.17 -14.61 -9.80
N ARG A 180 0.31 -14.07 -10.91
CA ARG A 180 1.48 -14.61 -11.58
C ARG A 180 2.76 -14.13 -10.89
N LEU A 181 3.58 -15.06 -10.41
CA LEU A 181 4.92 -14.80 -9.89
C LEU A 181 5.94 -14.96 -11.01
N PHE A 182 6.75 -13.95 -11.23
CA PHE A 182 7.80 -13.91 -12.24
C PHE A 182 9.18 -13.87 -11.59
N ALA A 183 10.14 -14.58 -12.18
CA ALA A 183 11.56 -14.29 -12.04
C ALA A 183 12.04 -13.66 -13.34
N LEU A 184 12.52 -12.44 -13.27
CA LEU A 184 13.06 -11.68 -14.39
C LEU A 184 14.58 -11.71 -14.34
N ASP A 185 15.25 -11.81 -15.47
CA ASP A 185 16.68 -11.56 -15.58
C ASP A 185 16.97 -10.10 -15.18
N ALA A 186 17.82 -9.90 -14.18
CA ALA A 186 18.06 -8.58 -13.58
C ALA A 186 18.72 -7.59 -14.54
N ARG A 187 19.40 -8.06 -15.58
CA ARG A 187 20.08 -7.22 -16.59
C ARG A 187 19.15 -6.79 -17.71
N THR A 188 18.20 -7.66 -18.11
CA THR A 188 17.41 -7.47 -19.33
C THR A 188 15.92 -7.30 -19.09
N GLY A 189 15.41 -7.61 -17.89
CA GLY A 189 13.98 -7.61 -17.56
C GLY A 189 13.18 -8.73 -18.21
N LYS A 190 13.81 -9.66 -18.93
CA LYS A 190 13.12 -10.78 -19.59
C LYS A 190 12.73 -11.84 -18.56
N PRO A 191 11.52 -12.43 -18.66
CA PRO A 191 11.14 -13.54 -17.81
C PRO A 191 12.07 -14.76 -18.00
N VAL A 192 12.63 -15.25 -16.89
CA VAL A 192 13.38 -16.51 -16.80
C VAL A 192 12.41 -17.65 -16.58
N TRP A 193 11.48 -17.47 -15.65
CA TRP A 193 10.34 -18.36 -15.40
C TRP A 193 9.15 -17.56 -14.86
N ARG A 194 7.98 -18.14 -14.98
CA ARG A 194 6.75 -17.67 -14.34
C ARG A 194 5.93 -18.83 -13.81
N VAL A 195 5.19 -18.60 -12.75
CA VAL A 195 4.23 -19.56 -12.19
C VAL A 195 2.94 -18.84 -11.81
N ASP A 196 1.82 -19.55 -11.86
CA ASP A 196 0.57 -19.10 -11.30
C ASP A 196 0.49 -19.52 -9.83
N THR A 197 0.25 -18.56 -8.95
CA THR A 197 0.19 -18.81 -7.51
C THR A 197 -1.25 -19.02 -7.02
N ILE A 198 -2.25 -18.65 -7.83
CA ILE A 198 -3.67 -18.74 -7.48
C ILE A 198 -4.15 -20.19 -7.57
N VAL A 199 -4.84 -20.62 -6.53
CA VAL A 199 -5.36 -21.99 -6.40
C VAL A 199 -6.69 -22.20 -7.13
N ASP A 200 -7.48 -21.12 -7.27
CA ASP A 200 -8.79 -21.14 -7.88
C ASP A 200 -9.14 -19.74 -8.40
N HIS A 201 -9.14 -19.56 -9.72
CA HIS A 201 -9.47 -18.29 -10.37
C HIS A 201 -10.96 -17.95 -10.39
N SER A 202 -11.82 -18.83 -9.94
CA SER A 202 -13.24 -18.53 -9.74
C SER A 202 -13.48 -17.70 -8.47
N LEU A 203 -12.49 -17.68 -7.56
CA LEU A 203 -12.51 -16.91 -6.32
C LEU A 203 -11.74 -15.59 -6.48
N PRO A 204 -12.05 -14.58 -5.66
CA PRO A 204 -11.49 -13.23 -5.80
C PRO A 204 -10.06 -13.09 -5.28
N TYR A 205 -9.19 -14.05 -5.55
CA TYR A 205 -7.78 -13.97 -5.17
C TYR A 205 -7.03 -12.90 -5.96
N THR A 206 -6.19 -12.15 -5.24
CA THR A 206 -5.23 -11.21 -5.82
C THR A 206 -3.89 -11.32 -5.11
N VAL A 207 -2.83 -10.69 -5.65
CA VAL A 207 -1.53 -10.59 -4.99
C VAL A 207 -1.03 -9.16 -5.08
N SER A 208 -0.78 -8.55 -3.91
CA SER A 208 -0.27 -7.18 -3.78
C SER A 208 1.04 -7.08 -2.99
N GLY A 209 1.42 -8.16 -2.26
CA GLY A 209 2.60 -8.20 -1.42
C GLY A 209 3.90 -8.39 -2.17
N ALA A 210 5.01 -8.01 -1.53
CA ALA A 210 6.35 -8.29 -2.01
C ALA A 210 6.73 -9.77 -1.78
N PRO A 211 7.44 -10.42 -2.72
CA PRO A 211 8.03 -11.73 -2.47
C PRO A 211 9.08 -11.67 -1.34
N GLN A 212 9.06 -12.64 -0.41
CA GLN A 212 10.07 -12.82 0.62
C GLN A 212 11.05 -13.91 0.20
N LEU A 213 12.34 -13.60 0.22
CA LEU A 213 13.38 -14.59 -0.08
C LEU A 213 13.85 -15.32 1.17
N THR A 214 14.12 -16.62 1.01
CA THR A 214 14.82 -17.44 2.00
C THR A 214 16.18 -17.89 1.44
N ARG A 215 16.80 -18.93 1.97
CA ARG A 215 18.08 -19.45 1.42
C ARG A 215 17.95 -19.83 -0.05
N ASP A 216 16.89 -20.55 -0.41
CA ASP A 216 16.70 -21.22 -1.70
C ASP A 216 15.27 -21.09 -2.27
N LEU A 217 14.38 -20.38 -1.56
CA LEU A 217 13.00 -20.23 -1.97
C LEU A 217 12.56 -18.77 -2.06
N VAL A 218 11.59 -18.52 -2.93
CA VAL A 218 10.78 -17.32 -2.96
C VAL A 218 9.40 -17.65 -2.38
N VAL A 219 8.98 -16.90 -1.37
CA VAL A 219 7.74 -17.09 -0.64
C VAL A 219 6.79 -15.94 -0.99
N ILE A 220 5.55 -16.27 -1.30
CA ILE A 220 4.52 -15.29 -1.65
C ILE A 220 3.18 -15.66 -1.01
N GLY A 221 2.48 -14.67 -0.47
CA GLY A 221 1.12 -14.80 0.05
C GLY A 221 0.08 -14.37 -0.98
N ASN A 222 -1.16 -14.23 -0.51
CA ASN A 222 -2.28 -13.79 -1.34
C ASN A 222 -3.15 -12.76 -0.60
N ALA A 223 -3.99 -12.06 -1.35
CA ALA A 223 -5.02 -11.12 -0.92
C ALA A 223 -6.40 -11.55 -1.46
N GLY A 224 -7.45 -10.80 -1.19
CA GLY A 224 -8.82 -11.04 -1.66
C GLY A 224 -9.81 -11.35 -0.54
N ALA A 225 -9.38 -11.40 0.73
CA ALA A 225 -10.24 -11.65 1.87
C ALA A 225 -11.26 -10.53 2.11
N ASP A 226 -10.96 -9.31 1.70
CA ASP A 226 -11.73 -8.10 2.01
C ASP A 226 -12.90 -7.87 1.05
N ILE A 227 -13.05 -8.70 0.00
CA ILE A 227 -14.07 -8.50 -1.02
C ILE A 227 -15.03 -9.68 -1.04
N GLY A 228 -16.25 -9.37 -0.68
CA GLY A 228 -17.39 -10.26 -0.84
C GLY A 228 -17.58 -11.29 0.27
N VAL A 229 -18.83 -11.63 0.45
CA VAL A 229 -19.27 -12.77 1.25
C VAL A 229 -18.95 -14.04 0.46
N GLY A 230 -18.24 -14.98 1.10
CA GLY A 230 -17.76 -16.18 0.43
C GLY A 230 -16.23 -16.17 0.22
N GLY A 231 -15.63 -15.02 0.13
CA GLY A 231 -14.21 -14.74 0.22
C GLY A 231 -13.25 -15.83 -0.20
N VAL A 232 -12.02 -15.65 0.24
CA VAL A 232 -10.91 -16.56 -0.07
C VAL A 232 -10.43 -17.27 1.19
N ARG A 233 -9.78 -18.42 1.01
CA ARG A 233 -8.99 -19.10 2.03
C ARG A 233 -7.55 -18.66 1.95
N GLY A 234 -7.02 -18.04 3.00
CA GLY A 234 -5.64 -17.57 3.03
C GLY A 234 -4.61 -18.70 2.94
N TYR A 235 -3.53 -18.43 2.25
CA TYR A 235 -2.36 -19.31 2.17
C TYR A 235 -1.09 -18.53 1.79
N VAL A 236 0.04 -19.19 2.00
CA VAL A 236 1.37 -18.78 1.53
C VAL A 236 1.99 -19.94 0.78
N SER A 237 2.64 -19.66 -0.34
CA SER A 237 3.33 -20.66 -1.14
C SER A 237 4.81 -20.32 -1.31
N ALA A 238 5.65 -21.34 -1.33
CA ALA A 238 7.07 -21.21 -1.58
C ALA A 238 7.48 -21.93 -2.85
N TYR A 239 8.32 -21.25 -3.62
CA TYR A 239 8.81 -21.71 -4.92
C TYR A 239 10.33 -21.70 -4.94
N ASP A 240 10.92 -22.66 -5.62
CA ASP A 240 12.36 -22.75 -5.83
C ASP A 240 12.86 -21.53 -6.62
N LEU A 241 13.91 -20.86 -6.13
CA LEU A 241 14.47 -19.64 -6.74
C LEU A 241 14.96 -19.83 -8.17
N ALA A 242 15.49 -21.03 -8.48
CA ALA A 242 16.08 -21.30 -9.79
C ALA A 242 15.01 -21.67 -10.81
N THR A 243 14.03 -22.48 -10.42
CA THR A 243 13.12 -23.18 -11.35
C THR A 243 11.66 -22.70 -11.29
N GLY A 244 11.24 -21.99 -10.23
CA GLY A 244 9.84 -21.64 -9.99
C GLY A 244 8.98 -22.84 -9.56
N ARG A 245 9.56 -24.04 -9.34
CA ARG A 245 8.79 -25.20 -8.88
C ARG A 245 8.29 -24.98 -7.46
N MET A 246 6.98 -25.18 -7.22
CA MET A 246 6.40 -25.12 -5.88
C MET A 246 7.00 -26.20 -4.98
N ARG A 247 7.41 -25.80 -3.77
CA ARG A 247 8.02 -26.66 -2.78
C ARG A 247 7.06 -27.00 -1.65
N TRP A 248 6.31 -25.99 -1.18
CA TRP A 248 5.27 -26.17 -0.14
C TRP A 248 4.22 -25.06 -0.21
N ARG A 249 3.08 -25.33 0.40
CA ARG A 249 2.01 -24.36 0.67
C ARG A 249 1.52 -24.54 2.11
N PHE A 250 1.38 -23.43 2.81
CA PHE A 250 0.81 -23.36 4.15
C PHE A 250 -0.51 -22.59 4.08
N TYR A 251 -1.60 -23.24 4.47
CA TYR A 251 -2.89 -22.58 4.61
C TYR A 251 -2.98 -21.91 5.98
N THR A 252 -3.59 -20.73 6.06
CA THR A 252 -3.69 -19.93 7.29
C THR A 252 -5.00 -20.16 8.04
N VAL A 253 -6.00 -20.76 7.38
CA VAL A 253 -7.29 -21.13 7.97
C VAL A 253 -7.72 -22.51 7.52
N PRO A 254 -8.48 -23.27 8.37
CA PRO A 254 -8.97 -24.60 8.00
C PRO A 254 -10.07 -24.53 6.94
N LYS A 255 -10.19 -25.57 6.13
CA LYS A 255 -11.25 -25.67 5.13
C LYS A 255 -12.57 -26.05 5.79
N PRO A 256 -13.69 -25.35 5.47
CA PRO A 256 -14.99 -25.72 6.02
C PRO A 256 -15.46 -27.10 5.53
N GLY A 257 -16.08 -27.90 6.40
CA GLY A 257 -16.77 -29.13 6.00
C GLY A 257 -15.88 -30.27 5.49
N GLU A 258 -14.55 -30.13 5.49
CA GLU A 258 -13.62 -31.16 5.02
C GLU A 258 -12.59 -31.57 6.06
N ALA A 259 -12.09 -32.81 5.93
CA ALA A 259 -10.95 -33.27 6.74
C ALA A 259 -9.71 -32.43 6.46
N GLN A 260 -9.02 -32.01 7.52
CA GLN A 260 -7.82 -31.20 7.38
C GLN A 260 -6.60 -32.07 7.01
N GLN A 261 -5.79 -31.57 6.08
CA GLN A 261 -4.66 -32.32 5.54
C GLN A 261 -3.43 -32.35 6.46
N THR A 262 -3.34 -31.44 7.43
CA THR A 262 -2.18 -31.31 8.30
C THR A 262 -2.59 -31.21 9.77
N PRO A 263 -1.75 -31.68 10.72
CA PRO A 263 -2.04 -31.59 12.15
C PRO A 263 -2.31 -30.17 12.63
N GLU A 264 -1.57 -29.16 12.11
CA GLU A 264 -1.76 -27.75 12.48
C GLU A 264 -3.11 -27.22 12.01
N MET A 265 -3.60 -27.64 10.83
CA MET A 265 -4.95 -27.26 10.37
C MET A 265 -6.04 -28.02 11.13
N SER A 266 -5.80 -29.27 11.53
CA SER A 266 -6.71 -30.04 12.39
C SER A 266 -6.83 -29.40 13.79
N ALA A 267 -5.73 -28.88 14.33
CA ALA A 267 -5.75 -28.12 15.58
C ALA A 267 -6.49 -26.78 15.43
N ALA A 268 -6.22 -26.04 14.36
CA ALA A 268 -6.90 -24.79 14.06
C ALA A 268 -8.42 -24.98 13.88
N ALA A 269 -8.86 -26.04 13.22
CA ALA A 269 -10.28 -26.33 13.00
C ALA A 269 -11.10 -26.42 14.30
N LYS A 270 -10.49 -26.86 15.40
CA LYS A 270 -11.14 -26.93 16.72
C LYS A 270 -11.49 -25.56 17.30
N THR A 271 -10.93 -24.49 16.76
CA THR A 271 -11.17 -23.09 17.18
C THR A 271 -12.22 -22.39 16.31
N TRP A 272 -12.85 -23.10 15.39
CA TRP A 272 -13.88 -22.61 14.49
C TRP A 272 -15.21 -23.32 14.77
N ASP A 273 -16.32 -22.62 14.47
CA ASP A 273 -17.62 -23.24 14.51
C ASP A 273 -17.69 -24.37 13.46
N PRO A 274 -17.96 -25.63 13.87
CA PRO A 274 -18.05 -26.74 12.93
C PRO A 274 -19.28 -26.64 11.99
N LYS A 275 -20.30 -25.83 12.37
CA LYS A 275 -21.53 -25.60 11.61
C LYS A 275 -21.48 -24.30 10.80
N ARG A 276 -20.29 -23.65 10.70
CA ARG A 276 -20.16 -22.44 9.90
C ARG A 276 -20.56 -22.66 8.44
N ASP A 277 -21.14 -21.64 7.83
CA ASP A 277 -21.52 -21.69 6.41
C ASP A 277 -20.27 -21.99 5.56
N PRO A 278 -20.28 -23.07 4.74
CA PRO A 278 -19.13 -23.44 3.90
C PRO A 278 -18.79 -22.40 2.82
N ARG A 279 -19.70 -21.48 2.51
CA ARG A 279 -19.40 -20.35 1.62
C ARG A 279 -18.38 -19.38 2.23
N PHE A 280 -18.29 -19.33 3.56
CA PHE A 280 -17.32 -18.49 4.26
C PHE A 280 -15.97 -19.23 4.37
N GLN A 281 -15.09 -18.96 3.39
CA GLN A 281 -13.77 -19.57 3.33
C GLN A 281 -12.84 -19.13 4.48
N GLY A 282 -13.19 -18.06 5.19
CA GLY A 282 -12.58 -17.64 6.45
C GLY A 282 -11.61 -16.47 6.35
N GLY A 283 -11.04 -16.16 5.22
CA GLY A 283 -10.05 -15.09 5.07
C GLY A 283 -8.64 -15.50 5.48
N GLY A 284 -7.97 -14.69 6.28
CA GLY A 284 -6.61 -14.97 6.79
C GLY A 284 -5.51 -14.86 5.71
N THR A 285 -5.69 -13.99 4.72
CA THR A 285 -4.69 -13.78 3.67
C THR A 285 -3.43 -13.13 4.20
N VAL A 286 -2.26 -13.49 3.64
CA VAL A 286 -0.97 -12.85 3.92
C VAL A 286 -0.67 -11.91 2.78
N TRP A 287 -1.31 -10.74 2.81
CA TRP A 287 -1.26 -9.80 1.70
C TRP A 287 -0.04 -8.84 1.73
N ASP A 288 0.72 -8.82 2.85
CA ASP A 288 1.96 -8.06 2.97
C ASP A 288 2.92 -8.69 3.98
N GLY A 289 3.03 -8.22 5.21
CA GLY A 289 4.05 -8.48 6.21
C GLY A 289 4.61 -9.90 6.30
N MET A 290 5.79 -10.09 5.75
CA MET A 290 6.63 -11.29 5.93
C MET A 290 8.03 -10.89 6.35
N ALA A 291 8.73 -11.74 7.11
CA ALA A 291 10.14 -11.59 7.47
C ALA A 291 10.82 -12.98 7.48
N TYR A 292 12.12 -13.02 7.30
CA TYR A 292 12.89 -14.25 7.29
C TYR A 292 14.09 -14.18 8.22
N ASP A 293 14.16 -15.10 9.17
CA ASP A 293 15.33 -15.32 10.02
C ASP A 293 16.16 -16.48 9.45
N ALA A 294 17.35 -16.17 8.97
CA ALA A 294 18.22 -17.13 8.33
C ALA A 294 18.92 -18.07 9.36
N ASP A 295 19.13 -17.62 10.60
CA ASP A 295 19.75 -18.42 11.66
C ASP A 295 18.79 -19.49 12.12
N LEU A 296 17.53 -19.13 12.37
CA LEU A 296 16.48 -20.04 12.81
C LEU A 296 15.82 -20.78 11.64
N ASN A 297 16.07 -20.34 10.41
CA ASN A 297 15.42 -20.81 9.19
C ASN A 297 13.88 -20.76 9.29
N LEU A 298 13.36 -19.65 9.82
CA LEU A 298 11.94 -19.39 9.99
C LEU A 298 11.48 -18.25 9.09
N VAL A 299 10.32 -18.44 8.45
CA VAL A 299 9.58 -17.36 7.80
C VAL A 299 8.44 -16.97 8.74
N TYR A 300 8.37 -15.68 9.07
CA TYR A 300 7.27 -15.12 9.83
C TYR A 300 6.24 -14.54 8.88
N LEU A 301 4.99 -14.87 9.13
CA LEU A 301 3.84 -14.51 8.31
C LEU A 301 2.89 -13.65 9.14
N GLY A 302 2.57 -12.48 8.67
CA GLY A 302 1.49 -11.67 9.21
C GLY A 302 0.17 -12.10 8.60
N VAL A 303 -0.67 -12.78 9.37
CA VAL A 303 -1.96 -13.28 8.91
C VAL A 303 -3.04 -12.21 9.06
N GLY A 304 -3.79 -12.01 8.00
CA GLY A 304 -4.81 -10.98 7.89
C GLY A 304 -6.11 -11.29 8.62
N ASN A 305 -7.05 -10.41 8.37
CA ASN A 305 -8.41 -10.42 8.89
C ASN A 305 -9.24 -11.60 8.39
N SER A 306 -10.39 -11.72 9.02
CA SER A 306 -11.44 -12.65 8.62
C SER A 306 -12.25 -12.18 7.41
N SER A 307 -12.94 -13.12 6.78
CA SER A 307 -13.99 -12.85 5.80
C SER A 307 -15.15 -13.87 6.05
N PRO A 308 -16.38 -13.40 6.42
CA PRO A 308 -16.75 -12.01 6.73
C PRO A 308 -16.11 -11.48 8.04
N TYR A 309 -16.08 -10.17 8.23
CA TYR A 309 -15.58 -9.56 9.48
C TYR A 309 -16.41 -9.97 10.70
N ASN A 310 -17.75 -9.97 10.54
CA ASN A 310 -18.66 -10.27 11.61
C ASN A 310 -18.51 -11.72 12.10
N GLY A 311 -18.04 -11.89 13.33
CA GLY A 311 -17.84 -13.21 13.95
C GLY A 311 -19.14 -13.99 14.11
N HIS A 312 -20.27 -13.32 14.32
CA HIS A 312 -21.58 -13.97 14.44
C HIS A 312 -22.06 -14.60 13.13
N ASP A 313 -21.59 -14.14 11.99
CA ASP A 313 -21.87 -14.76 10.70
C ASP A 313 -20.81 -15.81 10.35
N ARG A 314 -19.55 -15.54 10.65
CA ARG A 314 -18.42 -16.42 10.32
C ARG A 314 -18.34 -17.66 11.21
N SER A 315 -18.59 -17.49 12.49
CA SER A 315 -18.44 -18.52 13.54
C SER A 315 -19.48 -18.30 14.64
N PRO A 316 -20.77 -18.59 14.39
CA PRO A 316 -21.87 -18.24 15.27
C PRO A 316 -21.74 -18.75 16.71
N SER A 317 -21.10 -19.91 16.93
CA SER A 317 -20.79 -20.42 18.27
C SER A 317 -19.54 -19.81 18.90
N GLY A 318 -18.92 -18.83 18.23
CA GLY A 318 -17.68 -18.19 18.69
C GLY A 318 -16.43 -18.97 18.30
N GLY A 319 -15.36 -18.77 19.09
CA GLY A 319 -14.05 -19.39 18.91
C GLY A 319 -12.98 -18.38 18.44
N ASP A 320 -11.73 -18.78 18.59
CA ASP A 320 -10.58 -17.93 18.29
C ASP A 320 -10.29 -17.78 16.80
N ASN A 321 -10.79 -18.73 16.00
CA ASN A 321 -10.63 -18.74 14.53
C ASN A 321 -9.16 -18.74 14.07
N LEU A 322 -8.34 -19.69 14.58
CA LEU A 322 -6.93 -19.78 14.20
C LEU A 322 -6.78 -20.08 12.68
N TYR A 323 -5.85 -19.40 11.99
CA TYR A 323 -4.82 -18.44 12.49
C TYR A 323 -5.13 -17.00 12.05
N LEU A 324 -6.39 -16.56 12.06
CA LEU A 324 -6.73 -15.17 11.75
C LEU A 324 -5.97 -14.22 12.68
N SER A 325 -5.61 -13.04 12.16
CA SER A 325 -5.01 -11.94 12.93
C SER A 325 -3.86 -12.42 13.83
N SER A 326 -2.91 -13.15 13.24
CA SER A 326 -1.82 -13.82 13.95
C SER A 326 -0.46 -13.55 13.33
N ILE A 327 0.57 -13.60 14.14
CA ILE A 327 1.96 -13.81 13.72
C ILE A 327 2.20 -15.30 13.72
N VAL A 328 2.54 -15.86 12.56
CA VAL A 328 2.78 -17.30 12.37
C VAL A 328 4.21 -17.53 11.91
N ALA A 329 4.96 -18.39 12.56
CA ALA A 329 6.28 -18.81 12.12
C ALA A 329 6.21 -20.20 11.49
N VAL A 330 6.75 -20.33 10.28
CA VAL A 330 6.87 -21.60 9.57
C VAL A 330 8.33 -21.90 9.26
N ASN A 331 8.69 -23.16 9.29
CA ASN A 331 10.02 -23.60 8.86
C ASN A 331 10.17 -23.33 7.35
N ALA A 332 11.18 -22.55 6.96
CA ALA A 332 11.36 -22.10 5.58
C ALA A 332 11.54 -23.24 4.58
N LYS A 333 12.14 -24.37 4.97
CA LYS A 333 12.39 -25.52 4.10
C LYS A 333 11.13 -26.38 3.89
N THR A 334 10.30 -26.53 4.94
CA THR A 334 9.21 -27.54 4.94
C THR A 334 7.82 -26.92 4.90
N GLY A 335 7.67 -25.62 5.19
CA GLY A 335 6.38 -24.95 5.33
C GLY A 335 5.57 -25.38 6.57
N ARG A 336 6.17 -26.17 7.51
CA ARG A 336 5.50 -26.63 8.72
C ARG A 336 5.48 -25.54 9.78
N LEU A 337 4.38 -25.47 10.52
CA LEU A 337 4.23 -24.57 11.66
C LEU A 337 5.32 -24.83 12.71
N ALA A 338 6.03 -23.76 13.10
CA ALA A 338 6.93 -23.77 14.25
C ALA A 338 6.21 -23.24 15.50
N TRP A 339 5.59 -22.07 15.39
CA TRP A 339 4.79 -21.45 16.44
C TRP A 339 3.81 -20.42 15.85
N HIS A 340 2.85 -19.99 16.65
CA HIS A 340 1.99 -18.86 16.33
C HIS A 340 1.71 -18.02 17.58
N TYR A 341 1.39 -16.76 17.37
CA TYR A 341 0.83 -15.87 18.38
C TYR A 341 -0.35 -15.09 17.76
N GLN A 342 -1.55 -15.25 18.33
CA GLN A 342 -2.75 -14.60 17.83
C GLN A 342 -2.92 -13.23 18.50
N THR A 343 -2.83 -12.16 17.70
CA THR A 343 -2.90 -10.77 18.20
C THR A 343 -4.32 -10.35 18.54
N THR A 344 -5.32 -10.87 17.79
CA THR A 344 -6.73 -10.54 17.95
C THR A 344 -7.56 -11.82 17.79
N PRO A 345 -7.72 -12.63 18.86
CA PRO A 345 -8.56 -13.83 18.82
C PRO A 345 -10.01 -13.46 18.46
N GLY A 346 -10.64 -14.23 17.54
CA GLY A 346 -12.02 -13.98 17.12
C GLY A 346 -12.26 -12.57 16.55
N ASP A 347 -11.30 -12.03 15.81
CA ASP A 347 -11.33 -10.67 15.25
C ASP A 347 -12.66 -10.34 14.53
N ASN A 348 -13.21 -9.17 14.86
CA ASN A 348 -14.46 -8.63 14.31
C ASN A 348 -14.30 -7.26 13.64
N TRP A 349 -13.08 -6.70 13.61
CA TRP A 349 -12.84 -5.27 13.35
C TRP A 349 -11.84 -5.02 12.23
N ASP A 350 -11.46 -6.05 11.47
CA ASP A 350 -10.38 -5.99 10.48
C ASP A 350 -9.00 -5.77 11.11
N TYR A 351 -8.75 -6.31 12.30
CA TYR A 351 -7.47 -6.16 13.00
C TYR A 351 -6.45 -7.23 12.60
N GLY A 352 -6.21 -7.40 11.30
CA GLY A 352 -5.17 -8.27 10.77
C GLY A 352 -3.77 -7.95 11.28
N ALA A 353 -2.87 -8.93 11.29
CA ALA A 353 -1.47 -8.81 11.70
C ALA A 353 -0.50 -8.74 10.50
N THR A 354 -0.94 -8.20 9.36
CA THR A 354 -0.19 -8.17 8.09
C THR A 354 0.82 -7.03 7.97
N GLN A 355 1.04 -6.25 9.02
CA GLN A 355 2.00 -5.15 9.06
C GLN A 355 3.44 -5.67 9.00
N LYS A 356 4.36 -4.87 8.47
CA LYS A 356 5.78 -5.20 8.42
C LYS A 356 6.32 -5.55 9.81
N MET A 357 7.15 -6.57 9.88
CA MET A 357 7.79 -7.06 11.11
C MET A 357 9.25 -6.69 11.13
N ILE A 358 9.77 -6.34 12.29
CA ILE A 358 11.18 -6.00 12.51
C ILE A 358 11.82 -7.09 13.37
N LEU A 359 12.90 -7.68 12.88
CA LEU A 359 13.75 -8.60 13.63
C LEU A 359 14.89 -7.82 14.25
N ALA A 360 15.09 -7.95 15.56
CA ALA A 360 16.15 -7.25 16.27
C ALA A 360 16.70 -8.09 17.44
N ASP A 361 17.87 -7.71 17.91
CA ASP A 361 18.45 -8.22 19.13
C ASP A 361 18.45 -7.10 20.18
N LEU A 362 17.64 -7.26 21.23
CA LEU A 362 17.40 -6.22 22.23
C LEU A 362 17.98 -6.61 23.62
N PRO A 363 18.62 -5.69 24.34
CA PRO A 363 19.05 -5.90 25.71
C PRO A 363 17.87 -5.79 26.67
N ILE A 364 17.23 -6.90 26.98
CA ILE A 364 16.06 -6.97 27.86
C ILE A 364 16.35 -7.87 29.05
N GLY A 365 16.16 -7.36 30.27
CA GLY A 365 16.36 -8.13 31.51
C GLY A 365 17.81 -8.62 31.70
N GLY A 366 18.80 -7.78 31.34
CA GLY A 366 20.22 -8.08 31.51
C GLY A 366 20.83 -9.05 30.48
N ARG A 367 20.06 -9.46 29.47
CA ARG A 367 20.53 -10.35 28.39
C ARG A 367 20.04 -9.88 27.01
N VAL A 368 20.79 -10.21 25.97
CA VAL A 368 20.36 -10.00 24.59
C VAL A 368 19.27 -10.99 24.23
N ARG A 369 18.13 -10.50 23.78
CA ARG A 369 16.97 -11.28 23.34
C ARG A 369 16.78 -11.14 21.85
N LYS A 370 16.67 -12.25 21.14
CA LYS A 370 16.25 -12.29 19.74
C LYS A 370 14.75 -12.03 19.67
N VAL A 371 14.33 -10.88 19.14
CA VAL A 371 12.93 -10.47 19.15
C VAL A 371 12.37 -10.25 17.74
N ILE A 372 11.07 -10.43 17.63
CA ILE A 372 10.26 -9.92 16.52
C ILE A 372 9.33 -8.83 17.07
N MET A 373 9.29 -7.68 16.38
CA MET A 373 8.49 -6.53 16.77
C MET A 373 7.45 -6.22 15.71
N GLN A 374 6.23 -5.93 16.14
CA GLN A 374 5.14 -5.52 15.26
C GLN A 374 4.18 -4.56 15.97
N ALA A 375 3.66 -3.56 15.22
CA ALA A 375 2.55 -2.72 15.62
C ALA A 375 1.36 -3.01 14.67
N PRO A 376 0.55 -4.04 14.90
CA PRO A 376 -0.60 -4.34 14.05
C PRO A 376 -1.75 -3.35 14.23
N LYS A 377 -2.78 -3.48 13.38
CA LYS A 377 -3.97 -2.64 13.35
C LYS A 377 -4.64 -2.45 14.71
N ASN A 378 -4.59 -3.46 15.57
CA ASN A 378 -5.32 -3.54 16.84
C ASN A 378 -4.87 -2.55 17.94
N GLY A 379 -3.78 -1.80 17.72
CA GLY A 379 -3.32 -0.75 18.62
C GLY A 379 -2.30 -1.19 19.69
N TYR A 380 -1.95 -2.47 19.77
CA TYR A 380 -0.88 -2.97 20.64
C TYR A 380 0.45 -3.09 19.91
N PHE A 381 1.55 -2.73 20.55
CA PHE A 381 2.92 -3.00 20.12
C PHE A 381 3.40 -4.31 20.74
N TYR A 382 3.77 -5.25 19.89
CA TYR A 382 4.21 -6.59 20.28
C TYR A 382 5.73 -6.71 20.22
N VAL A 383 6.33 -7.27 21.26
CA VAL A 383 7.70 -7.75 21.31
C VAL A 383 7.64 -9.21 21.71
N LEU A 384 7.88 -10.09 20.76
CA LEU A 384 7.86 -11.54 20.98
C LEU A 384 9.27 -12.11 20.85
N ASP A 385 9.55 -13.17 21.56
CA ASP A 385 10.72 -14.01 21.34
C ASP A 385 10.59 -14.67 19.96
N ARG A 386 11.51 -14.40 19.03
CA ARG A 386 11.33 -14.81 17.63
C ARG A 386 11.59 -16.28 17.37
N GLU A 387 12.19 -17.00 18.34
CA GLU A 387 12.40 -18.44 18.27
C GLU A 387 11.15 -19.22 18.70
N THR A 388 10.45 -18.72 19.71
CA THR A 388 9.38 -19.46 20.39
C THR A 388 7.99 -18.85 20.27
N GLY A 389 7.88 -17.59 19.79
CA GLY A 389 6.64 -16.85 19.75
C GLY A 389 6.14 -16.36 21.12
N LYS A 390 6.87 -16.61 22.20
CA LYS A 390 6.44 -16.19 23.54
C LYS A 390 6.50 -14.67 23.68
N PRO A 391 5.45 -14.03 24.21
CA PRO A 391 5.45 -12.59 24.42
C PRO A 391 6.46 -12.17 25.50
N ILE A 392 7.23 -11.14 25.18
CA ILE A 392 8.16 -10.47 26.11
C ILE A 392 7.50 -9.20 26.65
N SER A 393 6.86 -8.43 25.78
CA SER A 393 6.04 -7.31 26.17
C SER A 393 4.97 -7.00 25.12
N ILE A 394 3.82 -6.55 25.59
CA ILE A 394 2.71 -6.08 24.75
C ILE A 394 2.13 -4.86 25.43
N GLN A 395 2.11 -3.72 24.75
CA GLN A 395 1.62 -2.45 25.31
C GLN A 395 0.87 -1.65 24.24
N PRO A 396 -0.17 -0.90 24.60
CA PRO A 396 -0.84 0.00 23.65
C PRO A 396 0.11 1.08 23.15
N TYR A 397 0.28 1.20 21.84
CA TYR A 397 1.00 2.32 21.23
C TYR A 397 0.06 3.46 20.81
N THR A 398 -1.25 3.20 20.79
CA THR A 398 -2.32 4.18 20.56
C THR A 398 -3.53 3.86 21.45
N TYR A 399 -4.49 4.75 21.48
CA TYR A 399 -5.73 4.51 22.20
C TYR A 399 -6.54 3.38 21.56
N LEU A 400 -7.12 2.52 22.39
CA LEU A 400 -7.99 1.42 21.98
C LEU A 400 -9.10 1.19 23.03
N ASN A 401 -10.27 0.74 22.57
CA ASN A 401 -11.40 0.43 23.46
C ASN A 401 -12.04 -0.96 23.17
N TRP A 402 -11.54 -1.69 22.19
CA TRP A 402 -11.98 -3.05 21.91
C TRP A 402 -11.49 -4.06 22.96
N SER A 403 -10.43 -3.73 23.68
CA SER A 403 -9.83 -4.53 24.74
C SER A 403 -9.71 -3.72 26.03
N LYS A 404 -10.00 -4.38 27.17
CA LYS A 404 -9.81 -3.83 28.53
C LYS A 404 -8.39 -4.05 29.06
N GLY A 405 -7.50 -4.63 28.28
CA GLY A 405 -6.15 -5.01 28.65
C GLY A 405 -5.86 -6.49 28.30
N LEU A 406 -4.84 -7.03 28.92
CA LEU A 406 -4.37 -8.39 28.68
C LEU A 406 -4.52 -9.23 29.95
N ASP A 407 -4.83 -10.51 29.80
CA ASP A 407 -4.78 -11.48 30.91
C ASP A 407 -3.32 -11.88 31.26
N ARG A 408 -3.16 -12.74 32.24
CA ARG A 408 -1.85 -13.25 32.67
C ARG A 408 -1.07 -14.04 31.62
N ASN A 409 -1.74 -14.47 30.54
CA ASN A 409 -1.16 -15.15 29.39
C ASN A 409 -0.95 -14.22 28.19
N PHE A 410 -1.05 -12.92 28.41
CA PHE A 410 -0.98 -11.86 27.36
C PHE A 410 -2.10 -11.95 26.32
N ARG A 411 -3.21 -12.62 26.61
CA ARG A 411 -4.38 -12.64 25.73
C ARG A 411 -5.24 -11.39 25.96
N PRO A 412 -5.70 -10.71 24.90
CA PRO A 412 -6.61 -9.57 25.03
C PRO A 412 -7.93 -9.96 25.72
N ILE A 413 -8.36 -9.14 26.68
CA ILE A 413 -9.65 -9.23 27.35
C ILE A 413 -10.62 -8.32 26.61
N PHE A 414 -11.59 -8.88 25.90
CA PHE A 414 -12.51 -8.11 25.08
C PHE A 414 -13.38 -7.15 25.89
N SER A 415 -13.65 -5.97 25.30
CA SER A 415 -14.58 -5.00 25.83
C SER A 415 -15.96 -5.16 25.17
N GLY A 416 -17.02 -5.22 25.96
CA GLY A 416 -18.40 -5.15 25.43
C GLY A 416 -18.72 -3.84 24.72
N ASP A 417 -17.89 -2.81 24.88
CA ASP A 417 -18.06 -1.52 24.21
C ASP A 417 -17.76 -1.59 22.71
N ALA A 418 -17.08 -2.64 22.24
CA ALA A 418 -16.78 -2.89 20.85
C ALA A 418 -17.68 -3.99 20.22
N ASP A 419 -18.66 -4.53 20.93
CA ASP A 419 -19.64 -5.47 20.42
C ASP A 419 -20.76 -4.74 19.66
N TYR A 420 -20.65 -4.65 18.35
CA TYR A 420 -21.59 -3.96 17.49
C TYR A 420 -22.80 -4.83 17.02
N SER A 421 -22.90 -6.06 17.51
CA SER A 421 -24.05 -6.95 17.22
C SER A 421 -25.37 -6.42 17.80
N LYS A 422 -25.28 -5.65 18.90
CA LYS A 422 -26.44 -5.10 19.65
C LYS A 422 -26.74 -3.64 19.29
N GLY A 423 -26.13 -3.10 18.26
CA GLY A 423 -26.30 -1.73 17.82
C GLY A 423 -24.97 -1.06 17.49
N PRO A 424 -24.99 0.19 17.03
CA PRO A 424 -23.80 0.89 16.60
C PRO A 424 -22.81 1.12 17.74
N LYS A 425 -21.53 0.99 17.44
CA LYS A 425 -20.43 1.20 18.38
C LYS A 425 -19.37 2.11 17.78
N LEU A 426 -18.84 3.02 18.60
CA LEU A 426 -17.64 3.79 18.31
C LEU A 426 -16.42 3.01 18.78
N ILE A 427 -15.60 2.59 17.84
CA ILE A 427 -14.49 1.67 18.08
C ILE A 427 -13.16 2.33 17.71
N TYR A 428 -12.16 2.13 18.56
CA TYR A 428 -10.78 2.56 18.37
C TYR A 428 -9.85 1.34 18.44
N PRO A 429 -8.82 1.28 17.56
CA PRO A 429 -8.63 2.08 16.35
C PRO A 429 -9.71 1.79 15.29
N PHE A 430 -9.70 2.56 14.18
CA PHE A 430 -10.59 2.26 13.04
C PHE A 430 -10.10 1.01 12.26
N TRP A 431 -10.82 0.61 11.20
CA TRP A 431 -10.51 -0.58 10.40
C TRP A 431 -9.12 -0.57 9.75
N GLY A 432 -8.58 0.61 9.39
CA GLY A 432 -7.20 0.78 8.93
C GLY A 432 -6.18 0.70 10.07
N GLY A 433 -6.62 0.49 11.30
CA GLY A 433 -5.77 0.29 12.47
C GLY A 433 -5.15 1.56 13.03
N GLY A 434 -4.49 1.43 14.15
CA GLY A 434 -3.58 2.45 14.65
C GLY A 434 -2.32 2.57 13.80
N HIS A 435 -1.97 1.52 13.07
CA HIS A 435 -0.91 1.43 12.07
C HIS A 435 -1.28 0.36 11.06
N ASP A 436 -0.97 0.57 9.77
CA ASP A 436 -1.28 -0.38 8.73
C ASP A 436 0.01 -0.84 8.00
N TRP A 437 -0.06 -1.08 6.68
CA TRP A 437 1.03 -1.64 5.87
C TRP A 437 2.27 -0.74 5.76
N GLN A 438 2.18 0.54 6.05
CA GLN A 438 3.30 1.48 5.95
C GLN A 438 4.45 1.04 6.85
N PRO A 439 5.68 0.86 6.33
CA PRO A 439 6.78 0.35 7.14
C PRO A 439 7.11 1.22 8.35
N MET A 440 7.30 0.57 9.50
CA MET A 440 8.00 1.13 10.66
C MET A 440 9.51 1.14 10.39
N SER A 441 10.26 1.91 11.19
CA SER A 441 11.73 1.85 11.17
C SER A 441 12.30 1.67 12.58
N TYR A 442 13.32 0.85 12.73
CA TYR A 442 14.07 0.67 13.99
C TYR A 442 15.49 1.17 13.86
N ASP A 443 15.85 2.17 14.66
CA ASP A 443 17.23 2.69 14.76
C ASP A 443 17.96 2.00 15.91
N PRO A 444 18.97 1.15 15.66
CA PRO A 444 19.71 0.43 16.68
C PRO A 444 20.56 1.34 17.59
N ARG A 445 20.82 2.59 17.19
CA ARG A 445 21.59 3.57 17.97
C ARG A 445 20.71 4.23 19.03
N THR A 446 19.53 4.71 18.63
CA THR A 446 18.54 5.30 19.56
C THR A 446 17.75 4.23 20.30
N LYS A 447 17.70 2.99 19.75
CA LYS A 447 16.85 1.86 20.18
C LYS A 447 15.36 2.18 20.08
N LEU A 448 14.99 3.11 19.23
CA LEU A 448 13.59 3.53 19.02
C LEU A 448 13.02 2.92 17.76
N VAL A 449 11.72 2.60 17.82
CA VAL A 449 10.91 2.24 16.67
C VAL A 449 10.06 3.45 16.28
N TYR A 450 10.18 3.89 15.03
CA TYR A 450 9.39 5.00 14.49
C TYR A 450 8.17 4.41 13.79
N ILE A 451 6.98 4.80 14.24
CA ILE A 451 5.70 4.21 13.82
C ILE A 451 4.85 5.30 13.21
N PRO A 452 4.44 5.19 11.93
CA PRO A 452 3.38 6.03 11.37
C PRO A 452 2.04 5.58 11.97
N VAL A 453 1.44 6.41 12.81
CA VAL A 453 0.23 6.09 13.56
C VAL A 453 -0.94 6.91 13.05
N LEU A 454 -2.11 6.28 12.94
CA LEU A 454 -3.36 6.95 12.67
C LEU A 454 -4.27 6.84 13.90
N GLU A 455 -4.53 7.96 14.54
CA GLU A 455 -5.46 8.06 15.66
C GLU A 455 -6.84 8.42 15.12
N SER A 456 -7.66 7.39 14.83
CA SER A 456 -8.99 7.53 14.25
C SER A 456 -9.94 6.49 14.85
N PRO A 457 -11.19 6.85 15.12
CA PRO A 457 -12.26 5.90 15.42
C PRO A 457 -12.94 5.40 14.14
N MET A 458 -13.76 4.36 14.32
CA MET A 458 -14.79 3.96 13.35
C MET A 458 -16.12 3.72 14.05
N ILE A 459 -17.22 3.84 13.31
CA ILE A 459 -18.53 3.37 13.76
C ILE A 459 -18.82 2.07 13.02
N MET A 460 -19.12 1.02 13.75
CA MET A 460 -19.56 -0.26 13.20
C MET A 460 -20.97 -0.58 13.67
N ILE A 461 -21.75 -1.18 12.76
CA ILE A 461 -23.10 -1.69 13.03
C ILE A 461 -23.31 -2.99 12.24
N ASP A 462 -23.93 -3.97 12.87
CA ASP A 462 -24.37 -5.19 12.20
C ASP A 462 -25.67 -4.89 11.43
N LEU A 463 -25.56 -4.67 10.12
CA LEU A 463 -26.69 -4.32 9.25
C LEU A 463 -27.75 -5.43 9.19
N LYS A 464 -27.33 -6.69 9.23
CA LYS A 464 -28.25 -7.83 9.16
C LYS A 464 -29.19 -7.89 10.34
N ARG A 465 -28.68 -7.57 11.56
CA ARG A 465 -29.47 -7.55 12.80
C ARG A 465 -30.21 -6.24 13.05
N ASN A 466 -29.79 -5.18 12.39
CA ASN A 466 -30.32 -3.82 12.60
C ASN A 466 -30.99 -3.22 11.35
N ARG A 467 -31.43 -4.05 10.38
CA ARG A 467 -32.00 -3.59 9.10
C ARG A 467 -33.14 -2.62 9.24
N ALA A 468 -34.02 -2.82 10.21
CA ALA A 468 -35.15 -1.91 10.43
C ALA A 468 -34.72 -0.45 10.76
N ALA A 469 -33.52 -0.27 11.31
CA ALA A 469 -32.97 1.04 11.64
C ALA A 469 -32.10 1.65 10.53
N VAL A 470 -31.67 0.85 9.55
CA VAL A 470 -30.63 1.22 8.58
C VAL A 470 -30.86 0.65 7.18
N ASP A 471 -32.12 0.52 6.77
CA ASP A 471 -32.51 -0.07 5.48
C ASP A 471 -32.02 0.69 4.24
N HIS A 472 -31.55 1.93 4.44
CA HIS A 472 -30.98 2.82 3.42
C HIS A 472 -29.44 2.84 3.43
N ILE A 473 -28.77 2.08 4.33
CA ILE A 473 -27.30 2.02 4.40
C ILE A 473 -26.85 0.67 3.86
N ASP A 474 -26.20 0.71 2.70
CA ASP A 474 -25.50 -0.46 2.16
C ASP A 474 -24.09 -0.49 2.72
N GLY A 475 -23.77 -1.50 3.51
CA GLY A 475 -22.46 -1.70 4.10
C GLY A 475 -21.64 -2.75 3.37
N LEU A 476 -20.34 -2.56 3.37
CA LEU A 476 -19.40 -3.60 2.97
C LEU A 476 -19.54 -4.79 3.93
N PHE A 477 -19.73 -6.02 3.39
CA PHE A 477 -19.66 -7.28 4.15
C PHE A 477 -20.74 -7.50 5.22
N GLY A 478 -21.93 -6.90 5.08
CA GLY A 478 -22.98 -7.01 6.08
C GLY A 478 -22.75 -6.16 7.33
N THR A 479 -21.69 -5.37 7.36
CA THR A 479 -21.40 -4.37 8.37
C THR A 479 -21.26 -3.00 7.72
N SER A 480 -21.74 -1.95 8.37
CA SER A 480 -21.43 -0.57 7.99
C SER A 480 -20.21 -0.10 8.76
N ILE A 481 -19.21 0.36 8.03
CA ILE A 481 -17.99 0.92 8.62
C ILE A 481 -17.93 2.40 8.22
N LEU A 482 -17.94 3.26 9.23
CA LEU A 482 -17.94 4.69 9.06
C LEU A 482 -16.79 5.28 9.84
N VAL A 483 -16.01 6.14 9.20
CA VAL A 483 -14.93 6.90 9.84
C VAL A 483 -15.44 8.31 10.07
N PRO A 484 -15.57 8.78 11.32
CA PRO A 484 -15.95 10.17 11.60
C PRO A 484 -14.90 11.11 11.03
N ASP A 485 -15.27 11.91 10.05
CA ASP A 485 -14.46 12.99 9.49
C ASP A 485 -14.87 14.33 10.11
N LYS A 486 -13.99 15.33 10.03
CA LYS A 486 -14.29 16.71 10.53
C LYS A 486 -15.44 17.37 9.77
N ASP A 487 -15.62 17.03 8.49
CA ASP A 487 -16.69 17.52 7.64
C ASP A 487 -17.96 16.67 7.79
N TYR A 488 -17.87 15.57 8.54
CA TYR A 488 -18.93 14.67 8.85
C TYR A 488 -19.83 15.33 9.91
N ARG A 489 -21.10 15.57 9.58
CA ARG A 489 -22.06 16.17 10.54
C ARG A 489 -22.63 15.05 11.43
N PRO A 490 -22.25 14.99 12.71
CA PRO A 490 -22.84 14.02 13.64
C PRO A 490 -24.37 14.11 13.68
N ASP A 491 -24.93 15.25 13.27
CA ASP A 491 -26.36 15.50 13.24
C ASP A 491 -27.10 14.62 12.23
N ASP A 492 -26.47 14.25 11.11
CA ASP A 492 -27.04 13.37 10.08
C ASP A 492 -27.16 11.93 10.59
N TRP A 493 -26.44 11.57 11.63
CA TRP A 493 -26.37 10.24 12.23
C TRP A 493 -27.14 10.13 13.56
N ARG A 494 -27.48 11.26 14.20
CA ARG A 494 -28.21 11.27 15.47
C ARG A 494 -29.53 10.49 15.45
N PRO A 495 -30.30 10.52 14.34
CA PRO A 495 -31.51 9.71 14.25
C PRO A 495 -31.22 8.21 14.30
N LEU A 496 -30.03 7.78 13.81
CA LEU A 496 -29.65 6.36 13.71
C LEU A 496 -28.98 5.84 14.98
N PHE A 497 -28.22 6.66 15.70
CA PHE A 497 -27.29 6.20 16.73
C PHE A 497 -27.51 6.78 18.14
N GLY A 498 -28.45 7.71 18.30
CA GLY A 498 -28.62 8.40 19.58
C GLY A 498 -27.34 9.13 20.01
N LYS A 499 -27.05 9.11 21.30
CA LYS A 499 -25.76 9.64 21.80
C LYS A 499 -24.65 8.63 21.59
N LEU A 500 -23.75 8.90 20.65
CA LEU A 500 -22.50 8.14 20.55
C LEU A 500 -21.70 8.25 21.86
N PRO A 501 -21.03 7.17 22.29
CA PRO A 501 -20.10 7.25 23.42
C PRO A 501 -19.06 8.35 23.14
N LYS A 502 -18.78 9.18 24.12
CA LYS A 502 -17.69 10.16 24.00
C LYS A 502 -16.36 9.39 23.98
N GLY A 503 -15.67 9.40 22.85
CA GLY A 503 -14.27 9.00 22.77
C GLY A 503 -13.39 9.98 23.57
N PRO A 504 -12.11 9.63 23.81
CA PRO A 504 -11.20 10.59 24.39
C PRO A 504 -11.14 11.80 23.47
N ALA A 505 -11.38 12.99 24.01
CA ALA A 505 -11.29 14.23 23.26
C ALA A 505 -9.86 14.36 22.72
N VAL A 506 -9.66 14.01 21.47
CA VAL A 506 -8.37 14.07 20.78
C VAL A 506 -7.96 15.52 20.58
N ASN A 507 -8.93 16.44 20.63
CA ASN A 507 -8.68 17.87 20.56
C ASN A 507 -9.36 18.59 21.72
N LYS A 508 -8.59 18.94 22.76
CA LYS A 508 -9.07 19.66 23.93
C LYS A 508 -9.62 21.06 23.60
N GLY A 509 -9.34 21.61 22.41
CA GLY A 509 -9.76 22.94 22.00
C GLY A 509 -11.13 23.03 21.34
N THR A 510 -11.57 21.99 20.59
CA THR A 510 -12.81 22.06 19.80
C THR A 510 -13.91 21.12 20.27
N GLY A 511 -13.61 20.17 21.15
CA GLY A 511 -14.56 19.14 21.59
C GLY A 511 -14.98 18.17 20.48
N LYS A 512 -14.37 18.24 19.29
CA LYS A 512 -14.61 17.36 18.14
C LYS A 512 -13.59 16.24 18.13
N GLU A 513 -14.05 15.02 17.81
CA GLU A 513 -13.16 13.90 17.54
C GLU A 513 -12.47 14.18 16.21
N THR A 514 -11.13 14.23 16.24
CA THR A 514 -10.34 14.53 15.04
C THR A 514 -9.51 13.32 14.65
N VAL A 515 -9.53 12.99 13.37
CA VAL A 515 -8.57 12.06 12.77
C VAL A 515 -7.21 12.73 12.75
N ARG A 516 -6.18 12.08 13.30
CA ARG A 516 -4.81 12.58 13.30
C ARG A 516 -3.84 11.53 12.80
N ALA A 517 -3.03 11.92 11.82
CA ALA A 517 -1.82 11.18 11.47
C ALA A 517 -0.66 11.69 12.33
N VAL A 518 0.04 10.80 13.00
CA VAL A 518 1.18 11.14 13.88
C VAL A 518 2.35 10.18 13.64
N LEU A 519 3.55 10.70 13.69
CA LEU A 519 4.76 9.91 13.78
C LEU A 519 5.14 9.76 15.25
N LYS A 520 5.24 8.52 15.74
CA LYS A 520 5.65 8.21 17.12
C LYS A 520 7.01 7.54 17.15
N ALA A 521 7.89 7.97 18.06
CA ALA A 521 9.07 7.22 18.44
C ALA A 521 8.77 6.42 19.70
N TRP A 522 8.77 5.12 19.54
CA TRP A 522 8.45 4.14 20.58
C TRP A 522 9.69 3.45 21.10
N ASP A 523 9.88 3.44 22.41
CA ASP A 523 10.92 2.63 23.06
C ASP A 523 10.37 1.24 23.41
N PRO A 524 10.79 0.18 22.72
CA PRO A 524 10.31 -1.17 22.95
C PRO A 524 10.80 -1.77 24.28
N ILE A 525 11.84 -1.23 24.86
CA ILE A 525 12.42 -1.67 26.14
C ILE A 525 11.73 -0.95 27.30
N ALA A 526 11.67 0.40 27.24
CA ALA A 526 10.95 1.20 28.23
C ALA A 526 9.42 1.14 28.07
N ARG A 527 8.92 0.62 26.93
CA ARG A 527 7.49 0.38 26.64
C ARG A 527 6.66 1.66 26.64
N LYS A 528 7.20 2.73 26.05
CA LYS A 528 6.52 4.04 26.03
C LYS A 528 6.90 4.86 24.79
N THR A 529 6.05 5.81 24.46
CA THR A 529 6.37 6.85 23.47
C THR A 529 7.39 7.83 24.08
N ILE A 530 8.48 8.06 23.37
CA ILE A 530 9.52 9.04 23.73
C ILE A 530 9.17 10.40 23.17
N TRP A 531 8.78 10.46 21.90
CA TRP A 531 8.26 11.66 21.28
C TRP A 531 7.16 11.32 20.24
N SER A 532 6.34 12.30 19.95
CA SER A 532 5.27 12.21 18.94
C SER A 532 5.17 13.53 18.19
N ARG A 533 4.97 13.46 16.88
CA ARG A 533 4.76 14.63 16.02
C ARG A 533 3.55 14.39 15.14
N GLN A 534 2.64 15.37 15.08
CA GLN A 534 1.61 15.36 14.05
C GLN A 534 2.30 15.42 12.70
N SER A 535 1.94 14.54 11.78
CA SER A 535 2.54 14.44 10.45
C SER A 535 1.76 15.31 9.45
N SER A 536 0.79 14.80 8.75
CA SER A 536 -0.01 15.61 7.82
C SER A 536 -1.26 16.22 8.47
N ALA A 537 -2.05 16.92 7.69
CA ALA A 537 -3.27 17.55 8.13
C ALA A 537 -4.31 16.55 8.68
N ASP A 538 -5.24 17.04 9.51
CA ASP A 538 -6.14 16.28 10.40
C ASP A 538 -7.05 15.23 9.77
N TYR A 539 -7.07 15.06 8.45
CA TYR A 539 -7.99 14.14 7.73
C TYR A 539 -7.35 13.33 6.62
N THR A 540 -6.03 13.20 6.62
CA THR A 540 -5.34 12.29 5.72
C THR A 540 -5.30 10.91 6.35
N LEU A 541 -5.95 9.95 5.72
CA LEU A 541 -6.06 8.61 6.27
C LEU A 541 -4.73 7.87 6.33
N PHE A 542 -3.80 8.13 5.41
CA PHE A 542 -2.52 7.44 5.40
C PHE A 542 -1.37 8.34 4.94
N ASP A 543 -0.41 8.57 5.82
CA ASP A 543 0.92 9.06 5.47
C ASP A 543 1.85 7.89 5.12
N GLY A 544 3.03 8.19 4.59
CA GLY A 544 4.00 7.19 4.18
C GLY A 544 4.69 6.46 5.31
N GLY A 545 5.31 5.34 4.95
CA GLY A 545 6.23 4.63 5.81
C GLY A 545 7.49 5.45 6.12
N VAL A 546 8.29 4.96 7.05
CA VAL A 546 9.45 5.69 7.57
C VAL A 546 10.77 4.96 7.30
N MET A 547 11.85 5.73 7.25
CA MET A 547 13.23 5.27 7.22
C MET A 547 14.03 6.07 8.23
N SER A 548 14.83 5.41 9.08
CA SER A 548 15.83 6.05 9.94
C SER A 548 17.24 5.86 9.42
N THR A 549 18.18 6.73 9.85
CA THR A 549 19.57 6.68 9.41
C THR A 549 20.58 6.90 10.54
N ALA A 550 21.81 6.42 10.35
CA ALA A 550 22.91 6.70 11.26
C ALA A 550 23.27 8.19 11.34
N GLY A 551 22.79 9.04 10.45
CA GLY A 551 22.88 10.48 10.50
C GLY A 551 21.94 11.18 11.48
N ASN A 552 21.32 10.46 12.41
CA ASN A 552 20.31 10.96 13.36
C ASN A 552 19.04 11.51 12.66
N LEU A 553 18.61 10.87 11.58
CA LEU A 553 17.46 11.31 10.78
C LEU A 553 16.36 10.27 10.72
N VAL A 554 15.11 10.75 10.70
CA VAL A 554 13.93 9.99 10.31
C VAL A 554 13.24 10.69 9.16
N PHE A 555 13.05 9.97 8.06
CA PHE A 555 12.36 10.46 6.87
C PHE A 555 10.95 9.88 6.82
N GLN A 556 9.95 10.72 6.56
CA GLN A 556 8.57 10.31 6.33
C GLN A 556 7.95 11.09 5.18
N GLY A 557 7.36 10.36 4.23
CA GLY A 557 6.51 10.96 3.21
C GLY A 557 5.11 11.23 3.74
N GLN A 558 4.43 12.24 3.20
CA GLN A 558 3.09 12.64 3.64
C GLN A 558 2.12 12.74 2.46
N ALA A 559 0.86 12.53 2.73
CA ALA A 559 -0.21 12.60 1.73
C ALA A 559 -0.41 14.02 1.17
N ASP A 560 -0.06 15.06 1.93
CA ASP A 560 -0.09 16.46 1.50
C ASP A 560 1.05 16.84 0.51
N GLY A 561 1.93 15.89 0.19
CA GLY A 561 2.99 16.04 -0.80
C GLY A 561 4.30 16.54 -0.24
N LYS A 562 4.55 16.32 1.03
CA LYS A 562 5.81 16.66 1.69
C LYS A 562 6.63 15.42 1.99
N LEU A 563 7.94 15.53 1.88
CA LEU A 563 8.90 14.63 2.51
C LEU A 563 9.48 15.37 3.73
N GLN A 564 9.12 14.91 4.92
CA GLN A 564 9.56 15.48 6.19
C GLN A 564 10.79 14.74 6.69
N VAL A 565 11.73 15.50 7.30
CA VAL A 565 12.93 14.94 7.93
C VAL A 565 13.01 15.45 9.36
N TYR A 566 13.04 14.51 10.29
CA TYR A 566 13.09 14.76 11.73
C TYR A 566 14.42 14.29 12.33
N ALA A 567 14.86 14.92 13.42
CA ALA A 567 15.92 14.38 14.27
C ALA A 567 15.40 13.10 14.97
N ALA A 568 16.14 12.01 14.83
CA ALA A 568 15.70 10.69 15.30
C ALA A 568 15.53 10.64 16.84
N ASP A 569 16.39 11.30 17.57
CA ASP A 569 16.40 11.34 19.05
C ASP A 569 15.30 12.20 19.66
N THR A 570 14.96 13.35 19.04
CA THR A 570 14.07 14.38 19.63
C THR A 570 12.78 14.60 18.86
N GLY A 571 12.69 14.11 17.63
CA GLY A 571 11.57 14.40 16.74
C GLY A 571 11.52 15.86 16.27
N ARG A 572 12.59 16.64 16.44
CA ARG A 572 12.63 18.03 15.93
C ARG A 572 12.61 17.99 14.40
N LEU A 573 11.68 18.73 13.78
CA LEU A 573 11.63 18.89 12.34
C LEU A 573 12.88 19.64 11.86
N LEU A 574 13.63 19.05 10.95
CA LEU A 574 14.87 19.56 10.40
C LEU A 574 14.71 20.10 8.99
N LYS A 575 13.91 19.42 8.17
CA LYS A 575 13.69 19.79 6.77
C LYS A 575 12.31 19.36 6.29
N THR A 576 11.72 20.20 5.45
CA THR A 576 10.54 19.90 4.63
C THR A 576 10.92 20.03 3.17
N ILE A 577 10.61 19.02 2.36
CA ILE A 577 10.76 19.06 0.90
C ILE A 577 9.38 18.96 0.28
N GLU A 578 8.97 20.02 -0.45
CA GLU A 578 7.70 20.09 -1.15
C GLU A 578 7.80 19.31 -2.46
N THR A 579 7.19 18.15 -2.57
CA THR A 579 7.25 17.30 -3.77
C THR A 579 6.09 17.52 -4.71
N GLY A 580 4.95 17.98 -4.22
CA GLY A 580 3.70 18.09 -4.99
C GLY A 580 3.06 16.75 -5.35
N SER A 581 3.54 15.63 -4.81
CA SER A 581 2.92 14.30 -4.94
C SER A 581 2.76 13.69 -3.56
N GLY A 582 1.59 13.13 -3.27
CA GLY A 582 1.37 12.40 -2.02
C GLY A 582 2.29 11.18 -1.96
N ILE A 583 2.85 10.91 -0.78
CA ILE A 583 3.84 9.86 -0.56
C ILE A 583 3.29 8.87 0.47
N MET A 584 3.11 7.62 0.06
CA MET A 584 2.65 6.51 0.90
C MET A 584 3.75 5.48 1.17
N ALA A 585 4.72 5.38 0.28
CA ALA A 585 5.87 4.47 0.40
C ALA A 585 6.85 4.93 1.49
N ALA A 586 7.66 4.00 2.01
CA ALA A 586 8.82 4.36 2.82
C ALA A 586 10.01 4.73 1.93
N PRO A 587 10.83 5.72 2.32
CA PRO A 587 12.08 6.04 1.65
C PRO A 587 13.12 4.93 1.81
N CYS A 588 14.15 4.94 0.94
CA CYS A 588 15.40 4.19 1.12
C CYS A 588 16.60 5.11 0.94
N ALA A 589 17.76 4.72 1.49
CA ALA A 589 19.01 5.43 1.32
C ALA A 589 20.09 4.49 0.79
N TYR A 590 20.87 4.96 -0.17
CA TYR A 590 21.95 4.21 -0.79
C TYR A 590 23.14 5.11 -1.12
N MET A 591 24.27 4.49 -1.47
CA MET A 591 25.49 5.21 -1.85
C MET A 591 26.04 4.66 -3.16
N VAL A 592 26.37 5.55 -4.08
CA VAL A 592 27.07 5.22 -5.34
C VAL A 592 28.18 6.24 -5.51
N ASP A 593 29.39 5.78 -5.86
CA ASP A 593 30.59 6.61 -6.09
C ASP A 593 30.86 7.60 -4.94
N GLY A 594 30.64 7.17 -3.69
CA GLY A 594 30.87 7.98 -2.49
C GLY A 594 29.82 9.05 -2.20
N VAL A 595 28.72 9.11 -3.00
CA VAL A 595 27.62 10.05 -2.80
C VAL A 595 26.43 9.31 -2.21
N GLN A 596 25.89 9.80 -1.10
CA GLN A 596 24.66 9.30 -0.50
C GLN A 596 23.43 9.91 -1.16
N TYR A 597 22.46 9.05 -1.47
CA TYR A 597 21.16 9.41 -2.01
C TYR A 597 20.04 8.95 -1.09
N VAL A 598 18.90 9.64 -1.15
CA VAL A 598 17.62 9.23 -0.55
C VAL A 598 16.59 9.15 -1.67
N ALA A 599 15.95 8.01 -1.81
CA ALA A 599 14.90 7.78 -2.81
C ALA A 599 13.56 7.50 -2.15
N VAL A 600 12.46 7.93 -2.78
CA VAL A 600 11.09 7.61 -2.37
C VAL A 600 10.16 7.52 -3.57
N MET A 601 9.23 6.58 -3.53
CA MET A 601 8.15 6.53 -4.51
C MET A 601 6.99 7.42 -4.07
N ALA A 602 6.47 8.22 -4.99
CA ALA A 602 5.43 9.20 -4.74
C ALA A 602 4.27 8.99 -5.72
N GLY A 603 3.08 8.85 -5.20
CA GLY A 603 1.79 8.62 -5.87
C GLY A 603 0.78 8.24 -4.80
N TYR A 604 -0.37 8.90 -4.74
CA TYR A 604 -1.39 8.71 -3.70
C TYR A 604 -2.55 7.86 -4.21
N GLY A 605 -3.06 6.93 -3.39
CA GLY A 605 -4.13 6.01 -3.77
C GLY A 605 -4.17 4.79 -2.86
N GLY A 606 -4.06 3.59 -3.41
CA GLY A 606 -4.11 2.35 -2.64
C GLY A 606 -5.44 2.17 -1.92
N ALA A 607 -5.44 1.94 -0.62
CA ALA A 607 -6.64 1.82 0.21
C ALA A 607 -7.57 3.04 0.12
N MET A 608 -7.05 4.18 -0.33
CA MET A 608 -7.84 5.40 -0.56
C MET A 608 -8.58 5.41 -1.90
N VAL A 609 -8.53 4.35 -2.71
CA VAL A 609 -9.32 4.23 -3.95
C VAL A 609 -10.81 4.41 -3.67
N GLY A 610 -11.27 3.98 -2.51
CA GLY A 610 -12.62 4.08 -2.02
C GLY A 610 -13.03 5.43 -1.42
N SER A 611 -12.27 6.51 -1.61
CA SER A 611 -12.59 7.82 -1.04
C SER A 611 -12.15 8.96 -1.95
N PRO A 612 -12.83 10.11 -1.95
CA PRO A 612 -12.31 11.32 -2.55
C PRO A 612 -10.97 11.70 -1.93
N PHE A 613 -10.09 12.30 -2.72
CA PHE A 613 -8.85 12.83 -2.18
C PHE A 613 -9.15 13.94 -1.16
N PRO A 614 -8.55 13.90 0.03
CA PRO A 614 -8.68 14.98 0.99
C PRO A 614 -8.33 16.33 0.34
N PRO A 615 -9.09 17.42 0.59
CA PRO A 615 -8.90 18.69 -0.10
C PRO A 615 -7.49 19.28 0.00
N ASN A 616 -6.78 19.00 1.11
CA ASN A 616 -5.42 19.46 1.34
C ASN A 616 -4.35 18.46 0.85
N SER A 617 -4.75 17.31 0.31
CA SER A 617 -3.79 16.36 -0.25
C SER A 617 -3.15 16.91 -1.52
N ALA A 618 -1.91 16.51 -1.79
CA ALA A 618 -1.25 16.85 -3.04
C ALA A 618 -2.04 16.33 -4.26
N ALA A 619 -2.66 15.15 -4.14
CA ALA A 619 -3.45 14.55 -5.21
C ALA A 619 -4.73 15.31 -5.55
N ALA A 620 -5.30 16.08 -4.60
CA ALA A 620 -6.41 17.00 -4.89
C ALA A 620 -5.94 18.24 -5.63
N LYS A 621 -4.76 18.78 -5.27
CA LYS A 621 -4.21 20.04 -5.81
C LYS A 621 -3.49 19.84 -7.14
N TYR A 622 -2.72 18.79 -7.29
CA TYR A 622 -1.91 18.48 -8.47
C TYR A 622 -2.44 17.26 -9.20
N GLN A 623 -2.01 17.06 -10.46
CA GLN A 623 -2.21 15.77 -11.13
C GLN A 623 -1.48 14.69 -10.33
N ASN A 624 -2.17 13.59 -10.01
CA ASN A 624 -1.61 12.49 -9.23
C ASN A 624 -0.72 11.64 -10.14
N THR A 625 0.48 12.12 -10.43
CA THR A 625 1.45 11.42 -11.29
C THR A 625 2.40 10.62 -10.43
N GLY A 626 2.46 9.31 -10.64
CA GLY A 626 3.39 8.42 -9.95
C GLY A 626 4.83 8.68 -10.36
N ARG A 627 5.72 8.87 -9.38
CA ARG A 627 7.12 9.19 -9.60
C ARG A 627 8.03 8.47 -8.61
N ILE A 628 9.26 8.19 -9.03
CA ILE A 628 10.39 7.92 -8.13
C ILE A 628 11.15 9.24 -7.99
N LEU A 629 11.31 9.73 -6.78
CA LEU A 629 12.01 10.98 -6.46
C LEU A 629 13.31 10.66 -5.73
N VAL A 630 14.40 11.27 -6.14
CA VAL A 630 15.73 11.06 -5.51
C VAL A 630 16.35 12.38 -5.14
N PHE A 631 16.97 12.40 -3.97
CA PHE A 631 17.57 13.54 -3.31
C PHE A 631 19.03 13.25 -2.90
N LYS A 632 19.88 14.28 -2.88
CA LYS A 632 21.27 14.23 -2.40
C LYS A 632 21.66 15.58 -1.79
N LEU A 633 22.77 15.63 -1.06
CA LEU A 633 23.35 16.92 -0.67
C LEU A 633 23.71 17.72 -1.94
N ASP A 634 23.57 19.02 -1.83
CA ASP A 634 23.84 19.98 -2.92
C ASP A 634 23.05 19.70 -4.22
N GLY A 635 21.90 19.04 -4.08
CA GLY A 635 20.90 18.89 -5.13
C GLY A 635 20.14 20.20 -5.38
N ALA A 636 19.31 20.23 -6.43
CA ALA A 636 18.50 21.42 -6.71
C ALA A 636 17.56 21.75 -5.52
N ALA A 637 17.43 23.03 -5.21
CA ALA A 637 16.63 23.49 -4.06
C ALA A 637 15.15 23.13 -4.21
N GLU A 638 14.63 23.15 -5.43
CA GLU A 638 13.22 22.87 -5.74
C GLU A 638 13.05 21.52 -6.40
N THR A 639 12.06 20.76 -5.91
CA THR A 639 11.59 19.54 -6.59
C THR A 639 10.56 19.93 -7.65
N PRO A 640 10.70 19.50 -8.91
CA PRO A 640 9.70 19.74 -9.94
C PRO A 640 8.34 19.18 -9.52
N LYS A 641 7.31 20.01 -9.47
CA LYS A 641 5.94 19.62 -9.08
C LYS A 641 5.16 19.15 -10.32
N PRO A 642 4.23 18.20 -10.16
CA PRO A 642 3.29 17.89 -11.24
C PRO A 642 2.44 19.12 -11.60
N PRO A 643 1.84 19.15 -12.81
CA PRO A 643 0.90 20.21 -13.17
C PRO A 643 -0.26 20.32 -12.18
N LEU A 644 -0.76 21.53 -12.00
CA LEU A 644 -1.98 21.72 -11.20
C LEU A 644 -3.15 20.95 -11.83
N ARG A 645 -3.96 20.35 -10.98
CA ARG A 645 -5.19 19.70 -11.41
C ARG A 645 -6.20 20.76 -11.87
N ARG A 646 -6.68 20.59 -13.08
CA ARG A 646 -7.76 21.41 -13.62
C ARG A 646 -9.00 20.52 -13.79
N LEU A 647 -10.01 20.74 -12.99
CA LEU A 647 -11.29 20.06 -13.16
C LEU A 647 -12.07 20.76 -14.27
N GLN A 648 -12.48 20.00 -15.28
CA GLN A 648 -13.38 20.50 -16.29
C GLN A 648 -14.75 20.79 -15.63
N PRO A 649 -15.47 21.84 -16.04
CA PRO A 649 -16.83 22.06 -15.60
C PRO A 649 -17.72 20.84 -15.87
N PHE A 650 -18.76 20.67 -15.07
CA PHE A 650 -19.79 19.66 -15.40
C PHE A 650 -20.46 20.04 -16.71
N GLN A 651 -20.51 19.10 -17.63
CA GLN A 651 -21.21 19.26 -18.90
C GLN A 651 -22.73 19.05 -18.67
N LYS A 652 -23.56 19.53 -19.60
CA LYS A 652 -25.00 19.25 -19.57
C LYS A 652 -25.20 17.73 -19.65
N PRO A 653 -25.84 17.13 -18.65
CA PRO A 653 -26.00 15.68 -18.62
C PRO A 653 -26.89 15.16 -19.76
N PRO A 654 -26.70 13.91 -20.21
CA PRO A 654 -27.53 13.31 -21.25
C PRO A 654 -29.00 13.27 -20.84
N LEU A 655 -29.87 13.35 -21.88
CA LEU A 655 -31.31 13.16 -21.65
C LEU A 655 -31.60 11.70 -21.29
N GLN A 656 -32.30 11.50 -20.21
CA GLN A 656 -32.78 10.19 -19.80
C GLN A 656 -34.10 10.34 -19.04
N ALA A 657 -35.12 9.65 -19.49
CA ALA A 657 -36.34 9.46 -18.73
C ALA A 657 -36.15 8.26 -17.78
N ALA A 658 -36.38 8.46 -16.50
CA ALA A 658 -36.30 7.42 -15.48
C ALA A 658 -37.35 7.72 -14.39
N SER A 659 -37.95 6.69 -13.83
CA SER A 659 -38.87 6.86 -12.71
C SER A 659 -38.05 7.09 -11.40
N PRO A 660 -38.66 7.69 -10.36
CA PRO A 660 -38.05 7.81 -9.05
C PRO A 660 -37.60 6.46 -8.47
N GLU A 661 -38.36 5.40 -8.69
CA GLU A 661 -38.08 4.03 -8.24
C GLU A 661 -36.84 3.47 -8.93
N GLN A 662 -36.71 3.68 -10.25
CA GLN A 662 -35.55 3.27 -11.02
C GLN A 662 -34.28 4.00 -10.54
N ILE A 663 -34.38 5.30 -10.23
CA ILE A 663 -33.26 6.08 -9.69
C ILE A 663 -32.86 5.57 -8.30
N ALA A 664 -33.85 5.28 -7.44
CA ALA A 664 -33.59 4.76 -6.10
C ALA A 664 -32.94 3.37 -6.13
N GLU A 665 -33.39 2.48 -7.02
CA GLU A 665 -32.76 1.19 -7.22
C GLU A 665 -31.33 1.34 -7.78
N GLY A 666 -31.15 2.25 -8.73
CA GLY A 666 -29.83 2.58 -9.26
C GLY A 666 -28.85 3.09 -8.18
N ALA A 667 -29.34 3.87 -7.22
CA ALA A 667 -28.53 4.34 -6.09
C ALA A 667 -28.03 3.18 -5.21
N LYS A 668 -28.87 2.20 -4.90
CA LYS A 668 -28.50 0.99 -4.15
C LYS A 668 -27.47 0.14 -4.91
N LEU A 669 -27.72 -0.11 -6.18
CA LEU A 669 -26.82 -0.88 -7.05
C LEU A 669 -25.48 -0.17 -7.23
N TYR A 670 -25.48 1.17 -7.34
CA TYR A 670 -24.26 1.97 -7.40
C TYR A 670 -23.45 1.86 -6.11
N ALA A 671 -24.10 2.01 -4.96
CA ALA A 671 -23.43 1.90 -3.66
C ALA A 671 -22.76 0.53 -3.48
N SER A 672 -23.45 -0.55 -3.86
CA SER A 672 -22.96 -1.92 -3.70
C SER A 672 -21.87 -2.33 -4.68
N ASN A 673 -21.84 -1.78 -5.91
CA ASN A 673 -20.98 -2.26 -6.99
C ASN A 673 -19.98 -1.21 -7.50
N CYS A 674 -20.33 0.06 -7.50
CA CYS A 674 -19.54 1.15 -8.11
C CYS A 674 -18.91 2.08 -7.09
N GLY A 675 -19.64 2.40 -6.01
CA GLY A 675 -19.29 3.41 -5.00
C GLY A 675 -17.96 3.15 -4.29
N ARG A 676 -17.48 1.91 -4.28
CA ARG A 676 -16.17 1.58 -3.72
C ARG A 676 -15.01 2.23 -4.47
N CYS A 677 -15.13 2.40 -5.79
CA CYS A 677 -14.09 2.98 -6.64
C CYS A 677 -14.47 4.36 -7.17
N HIS A 678 -15.74 4.55 -7.54
CA HIS A 678 -16.24 5.77 -8.15
C HIS A 678 -16.95 6.65 -7.12
N HIS A 679 -16.20 7.54 -6.51
CA HIS A 679 -16.76 8.57 -5.64
C HIS A 679 -17.09 9.83 -6.41
N PHE A 680 -18.06 10.59 -5.91
CA PHE A 680 -18.36 11.92 -6.43
C PHE A 680 -17.32 12.91 -5.91
N GLY A 681 -16.46 13.38 -6.81
CA GLY A 681 -15.37 14.28 -6.51
C GLY A 681 -14.04 13.87 -7.14
N VAL A 682 -12.96 14.41 -6.62
CA VAL A 682 -11.61 14.11 -7.08
C VAL A 682 -11.11 12.85 -6.36
N ALA A 683 -10.97 11.76 -7.08
CA ALA A 683 -10.54 10.48 -6.54
C ALA A 683 -9.57 9.78 -7.51
N VAL A 684 -9.17 8.54 -7.19
CA VAL A 684 -8.35 7.70 -8.09
C VAL A 684 -9.15 7.32 -9.34
N ALA A 685 -10.37 6.82 -9.16
CA ALA A 685 -11.28 6.54 -10.27
C ALA A 685 -12.04 7.80 -10.68
N PRO A 686 -12.48 7.90 -11.93
CA PRO A 686 -13.19 9.09 -12.42
C PRO A 686 -14.56 9.28 -11.75
N ASP A 687 -14.93 10.54 -11.53
CA ASP A 687 -16.27 10.94 -11.10
C ASP A 687 -17.24 10.72 -12.27
N LEU A 688 -18.10 9.71 -12.16
CA LEU A 688 -19.01 9.28 -13.23
C LEU A 688 -20.04 10.34 -13.62
N ARG A 689 -20.29 11.36 -12.77
CA ARG A 689 -21.17 12.49 -13.12
C ARG A 689 -20.63 13.35 -14.26
N ARG A 690 -19.35 13.19 -14.62
CA ARG A 690 -18.70 14.00 -15.66
C ARG A 690 -18.84 13.42 -17.04
N PHE A 691 -19.28 12.21 -17.18
CA PHE A 691 -19.32 11.46 -18.43
C PHE A 691 -18.10 11.69 -19.33
N GLY A 692 -17.67 10.71 -20.05
CA GLY A 692 -16.51 10.78 -20.93
C GLY A 692 -16.29 9.45 -21.62
N ASP A 693 -15.38 9.39 -22.58
CA ASP A 693 -15.03 8.18 -23.33
C ASP A 693 -16.28 7.47 -23.95
N GLY A 694 -17.31 8.26 -24.35
CA GLY A 694 -18.54 7.76 -24.93
C GLY A 694 -19.54 7.18 -23.91
N THR A 695 -19.30 7.33 -22.59
CA THR A 695 -20.21 6.82 -21.55
C THR A 695 -21.52 7.61 -21.40
N ASP A 696 -21.65 8.74 -22.10
CA ASP A 696 -22.91 9.44 -22.32
C ASP A 696 -23.90 8.59 -23.16
N ASP A 697 -23.39 7.73 -24.07
CA ASP A 697 -24.18 6.74 -24.79
C ASP A 697 -24.54 5.53 -23.92
N PRO A 698 -25.84 5.16 -23.80
CA PRO A 698 -26.27 4.03 -22.97
C PRO A 698 -25.67 2.69 -23.36
N ALA A 699 -25.47 2.43 -24.65
CA ALA A 699 -24.89 1.18 -25.13
C ALA A 699 -23.41 1.05 -24.75
N THR A 700 -22.65 2.13 -24.89
CA THR A 700 -21.26 2.19 -24.46
C THR A 700 -21.14 2.05 -22.94
N PHE A 701 -22.03 2.72 -22.16
CA PHE A 701 -22.05 2.57 -20.71
C PHE A 701 -22.28 1.11 -20.29
N ARG A 702 -23.24 0.40 -20.91
CA ARG A 702 -23.45 -1.03 -20.67
C ARG A 702 -22.21 -1.87 -21.00
N ARG A 703 -21.56 -1.62 -22.14
CA ARG A 703 -20.34 -2.33 -22.54
C ARG A 703 -19.19 -2.11 -21.58
N VAL A 704 -19.02 -0.89 -21.06
CA VAL A 704 -18.00 -0.60 -20.03
C VAL A 704 -18.26 -1.44 -18.79
N VAL A 705 -19.51 -1.46 -18.30
CA VAL A 705 -19.87 -2.13 -17.05
C VAL A 705 -19.96 -3.65 -17.23
N LEU A 706 -20.71 -4.12 -18.22
CA LEU A 706 -20.97 -5.57 -18.36
C LEU A 706 -19.81 -6.31 -19.04
N ASP A 707 -19.20 -5.71 -20.07
CA ASP A 707 -18.22 -6.41 -20.92
C ASP A 707 -16.77 -6.06 -20.58
N GLY A 708 -16.56 -5.12 -19.64
CA GLY A 708 -15.23 -4.72 -19.22
C GLY A 708 -14.43 -4.02 -20.33
N LEU A 709 -15.08 -3.16 -21.14
CA LEU A 709 -14.44 -2.42 -22.22
C LEU A 709 -13.20 -1.63 -21.71
N MET A 710 -13.21 -1.20 -20.44
CA MET A 710 -12.11 -0.49 -19.78
C MET A 710 -11.31 -1.37 -18.80
N ALA A 711 -11.36 -2.68 -18.95
CA ALA A 711 -10.68 -3.62 -18.02
C ALA A 711 -9.16 -3.37 -17.91
N LYS A 712 -8.49 -2.96 -19.00
CA LYS A 712 -7.07 -2.61 -18.97
C LYS A 712 -6.77 -1.42 -18.06
N GLY A 713 -7.73 -0.53 -17.87
CA GLY A 713 -7.66 0.59 -16.91
C GLY A 713 -8.09 0.23 -15.48
N GLY A 714 -8.49 -1.03 -15.23
CA GLY A 714 -8.91 -1.51 -13.91
C GLY A 714 -10.42 -1.60 -13.69
N MET A 715 -11.25 -1.24 -14.69
CA MET A 715 -12.70 -1.41 -14.65
C MET A 715 -13.05 -2.80 -15.21
N GLY A 716 -13.10 -3.83 -14.35
CA GLY A 716 -13.44 -5.20 -14.76
C GLY A 716 -14.90 -5.35 -15.21
N ALA A 717 -15.25 -6.50 -15.81
CA ALA A 717 -16.60 -6.82 -16.23
C ALA A 717 -17.50 -7.23 -15.05
N PHE A 718 -18.78 -6.87 -15.06
CA PHE A 718 -19.76 -7.15 -14.01
C PHE A 718 -20.93 -8.03 -14.49
N ARG A 719 -20.83 -8.68 -15.66
CA ARG A 719 -21.88 -9.52 -16.25
C ARG A 719 -22.27 -10.72 -15.38
N ASP A 720 -21.40 -11.14 -14.48
CA ASP A 720 -21.63 -12.20 -13.49
C ASP A 720 -22.49 -11.74 -12.29
N THR A 721 -22.68 -10.44 -12.12
CA THR A 721 -23.37 -9.84 -10.96
C THR A 721 -24.47 -8.85 -11.32
N LEU A 722 -24.41 -8.26 -12.50
CA LEU A 722 -25.37 -7.24 -12.96
C LEU A 722 -26.01 -7.63 -14.28
N THR A 723 -27.30 -7.35 -14.40
CA THR A 723 -28.07 -7.41 -15.65
C THR A 723 -28.01 -6.08 -16.41
N SER A 724 -28.46 -6.07 -17.65
CA SER A 724 -28.59 -4.82 -18.43
C SER A 724 -29.55 -3.83 -17.78
N GLY A 725 -30.62 -4.32 -17.15
CA GLY A 725 -31.61 -3.50 -16.43
C GLY A 725 -30.98 -2.83 -15.20
N ASP A 726 -30.15 -3.57 -14.45
CA ASP A 726 -29.42 -3.02 -13.30
C ASP A 726 -28.47 -1.91 -13.71
N VAL A 727 -27.75 -2.09 -14.84
CA VAL A 727 -26.85 -1.07 -15.39
C VAL A 727 -27.62 0.16 -15.85
N ASP A 728 -28.81 0.00 -16.41
CA ASP A 728 -29.66 1.14 -16.78
C ASP A 728 -30.17 1.91 -15.56
N ALA A 729 -30.50 1.21 -14.47
CA ALA A 729 -30.86 1.84 -13.21
C ALA A 729 -29.65 2.60 -12.59
N ILE A 730 -28.46 1.99 -12.57
CA ILE A 730 -27.21 2.66 -12.15
C ILE A 730 -26.98 3.93 -12.98
N ARG A 731 -27.12 3.84 -14.30
CA ARG A 731 -26.94 5.00 -15.19
C ARG A 731 -27.98 6.08 -14.90
N ALA A 732 -29.24 5.70 -14.62
CA ALA A 732 -30.29 6.63 -14.25
C ALA A 732 -29.93 7.45 -13.01
N TYR A 733 -29.41 6.79 -11.98
CA TYR A 733 -28.90 7.43 -10.78
C TYR A 733 -27.72 8.38 -11.08
N VAL A 734 -26.72 7.93 -11.84
CA VAL A 734 -25.54 8.76 -12.21
C VAL A 734 -25.98 10.00 -13.00
N VAL A 735 -26.94 9.89 -13.93
CA VAL A 735 -27.49 11.02 -14.68
C VAL A 735 -28.22 12.00 -13.75
N ASP A 736 -29.01 11.51 -12.78
CA ASP A 736 -29.70 12.37 -11.81
C ASP A 736 -28.70 13.16 -10.95
N GLU A 737 -27.68 12.50 -10.42
CA GLU A 737 -26.60 13.14 -9.67
C GLU A 737 -25.80 14.15 -10.52
N ALA A 738 -25.57 13.85 -11.79
CA ALA A 738 -24.93 14.75 -12.72
C ALA A 738 -25.79 16.02 -12.99
N ARG A 739 -27.11 15.87 -13.05
CA ARG A 739 -28.06 17.01 -13.17
C ARG A 739 -28.03 17.91 -11.95
N LYS A 740 -27.96 17.31 -10.74
CA LYS A 740 -27.79 18.06 -9.49
C LYS A 740 -26.49 18.87 -9.53
N ALA A 741 -25.36 18.19 -9.81
CA ALA A 741 -24.05 18.83 -9.88
C ALA A 741 -23.97 19.96 -10.93
N TYR A 742 -24.61 19.78 -12.09
CA TYR A 742 -24.65 20.80 -13.14
C TYR A 742 -25.47 22.04 -12.72
N ARG A 743 -26.62 21.86 -12.05
CA ARG A 743 -27.42 22.97 -11.50
C ARG A 743 -26.65 23.74 -10.43
N ASP A 744 -26.07 23.02 -9.46
CA ASP A 744 -25.28 23.63 -8.36
C ASP A 744 -24.11 24.46 -8.89
N GLN A 745 -23.43 23.96 -9.96
CA GLN A 745 -22.37 24.70 -10.62
C GLN A 745 -22.89 26.01 -11.23
N GLY A 746 -24.07 25.99 -11.90
CA GLY A 746 -24.69 27.17 -12.47
C GLY A 746 -25.10 28.21 -11.42
N GLU A 747 -25.64 27.76 -10.28
CA GLU A 747 -26.01 28.63 -9.16
C GLU A 747 -24.77 29.29 -8.52
N ARG A 748 -23.70 28.52 -8.29
CA ARG A 748 -22.42 29.07 -7.78
C ARG A 748 -21.80 30.09 -8.75
N ALA A 749 -21.86 29.85 -10.04
CA ALA A 749 -21.36 30.81 -11.05
C ALA A 749 -22.15 32.11 -11.03
N LYS A 750 -23.49 32.07 -10.87
CA LYS A 750 -24.36 33.27 -10.71
C LYS A 750 -24.11 34.00 -9.39
N ALA A 751 -23.78 33.29 -8.31
CA ALA A 751 -23.49 33.90 -7.02
C ALA A 751 -22.10 34.55 -6.95
N ALA A 752 -21.20 34.17 -7.85
CA ALA A 752 -19.83 34.72 -7.92
C ALA A 752 -19.69 35.86 -8.94
N SER A 753 -20.68 36.07 -9.84
CA SER A 753 -20.79 37.21 -10.75
C SER A 753 -21.57 38.37 -10.12
#